data_60a97eb571ce41eb831892efa18a650c
#
_entry.id   60a97eb571ce41eb831892efa18a650c
#
_cell.length_a   1.000
_cell.length_b   1.000
_cell.length_c   1.000
_cell.angle_alpha   90.00
_cell.angle_beta   90.00
_cell.angle_gamma   90.00
#
_symmetry.space_group_name_H-M   'P 1'
#
loop_
_entity.id
_entity.type
_entity.pdbx_description
1 polymer ?
#
loop_
_entity_poly.entity_id
_entity_poly.type
_entity_poly.pdbx_seq_one_letter_code
_entity_poly.pdbx_strand_id
1 'polypeptide(L)'
;MSTKSVQEVTTFVRMPKPKQKEFWDARRIEHLRELALTGKAAYLWEDHSESSRVLDRLAFSDIDPAKSNENFKQIRDNSSLIENIDTRIKLAYGRIGISAPLYLGDMSFGALSGIPNIALARASDATGVINGTGEGGLHPDVAACKQITVQWASGRFGVDIDVLKTGQGIVIKVGQGAKPGIGGHLPGSKVTGPISRARRIPVGKDAVSPAPHHDIYSIEDLGQRIWALKEATGKPVFVKIGCTNYAPYIASGVAAMGADGIIIDGSGAGTGAAPSVIRDHVGLPIDLVVSWVDRILTQQNLRQGFSVIAAGAVSNAEDTAKILALGADCVSTGTATLVGLGCLMVHKCHIGFCPALLTNKLVDDPTKVLSLDKSVEWTSQMIFGWIEEFKWILRELNLNSASELVGRRDLLRGYNMHEETANILGVKLDHSSKSLVGPQPIQKEVSDDEYWTPILQGELRELSGSAGRNPGEAVITSMGTISAPFVDQPRSICDWIRSDGAQVTRPSIDPYREEIETSTYLAHGDLRLSNPIYLGRLTEEGSIENIFYEVAASMGLLFNSNKLLDDVNKSMNSSLLIPHSEFLKKDNSGIKCVTIDYNQIDQIEELSKNDIHIMVRFPSNEKTIDLIPSVIEQKITGIIIDWDFENNQDTIDLAICTSEVDNILRNTRINTTIARNEINLLVEGSRVRMAADIFKLVGLGADAVGISKAALLSINYDPKKFRNDSNESNFDQDKTREKLEYTILAMQKEIKLLAGAAGISSIQNSLLGNRELFRTVDLDPLIRKRLGIKAGGAP
;
A
#
# COMPACT_ATOMS: atom_id res chain seq x y z
N MET A 1 -19.28 -37.79 -26.57
CA MET A 1 -18.98 -37.05 -25.35
C MET A 1 -20.25 -36.33 -24.95
N SER A 2 -20.92 -36.72 -23.84
CA SER A 2 -22.13 -36.03 -23.37
C SER A 2 -21.76 -34.60 -22.98
N THR A 3 -22.38 -33.64 -23.65
CA THR A 3 -22.33 -32.22 -23.24
C THR A 3 -22.96 -32.12 -21.85
N LYS A 4 -22.16 -32.08 -20.79
CA LYS A 4 -22.66 -31.70 -19.48
C LYS A 4 -23.31 -30.34 -19.61
N SER A 5 -24.58 -30.23 -19.24
CA SER A 5 -25.30 -28.95 -19.26
C SER A 5 -24.58 -27.95 -18.36
N VAL A 6 -24.29 -26.75 -18.87
CA VAL A 6 -23.73 -25.65 -18.11
C VAL A 6 -24.79 -25.17 -17.12
N GLN A 7 -24.43 -25.10 -15.84
CA GLN A 7 -25.30 -24.62 -14.78
C GLN A 7 -25.00 -23.12 -14.50
N GLU A 8 -26.00 -22.29 -14.67
CA GLU A 8 -25.88 -20.87 -14.29
C GLU A 8 -25.98 -20.68 -12.77
N VAL A 9 -25.05 -19.93 -12.22
CA VAL A 9 -25.05 -19.53 -10.82
C VAL A 9 -25.89 -18.26 -10.66
N THR A 10 -26.99 -18.39 -9.93
CA THR A 10 -28.00 -17.34 -9.72
C THR A 10 -28.10 -16.87 -8.27
N THR A 11 -27.25 -17.41 -7.38
CA THR A 11 -27.20 -17.06 -5.96
C THR A 11 -25.77 -16.83 -5.52
N PHE A 12 -25.59 -15.97 -4.50
CA PHE A 12 -24.26 -15.74 -3.93
C PHE A 12 -23.71 -16.97 -3.22
N VAL A 13 -22.41 -17.20 -3.37
CA VAL A 13 -21.69 -18.21 -2.60
C VAL A 13 -21.65 -17.80 -1.13
N ARG A 14 -21.84 -18.76 -0.21
CA ARG A 14 -21.80 -18.48 1.24
C ARG A 14 -20.38 -18.08 1.65
N MET A 15 -20.26 -16.97 2.38
CA MET A 15 -18.97 -16.55 2.92
C MET A 15 -18.46 -17.43 4.05
N PRO A 16 -17.14 -17.74 4.07
CA PRO A 16 -16.49 -18.15 5.31
C PRO A 16 -16.49 -16.96 6.28
N LYS A 17 -16.60 -17.23 7.60
CA LYS A 17 -16.48 -16.16 8.61
C LYS A 17 -15.10 -15.53 8.51
N PRO A 18 -14.99 -14.20 8.43
CA PRO A 18 -13.69 -13.51 8.41
C PRO A 18 -12.92 -13.81 9.69
N LYS A 19 -11.62 -14.08 9.56
CA LYS A 19 -10.75 -14.46 10.67
C LYS A 19 -10.12 -13.27 11.41
N GLN A 20 -10.24 -12.05 10.87
CA GLN A 20 -9.65 -10.82 11.43
C GLN A 20 -10.56 -9.61 11.17
N LYS A 21 -10.33 -8.53 11.91
CA LYS A 21 -10.90 -7.21 11.63
C LYS A 21 -10.21 -6.60 10.41
N GLU A 22 -10.74 -6.88 9.24
CA GLU A 22 -10.34 -6.29 7.97
C GLU A 22 -11.29 -5.14 7.61
N PHE A 23 -10.84 -4.18 6.80
CA PHE A 23 -11.71 -3.11 6.30
C PHE A 23 -12.97 -3.69 5.61
N TRP A 24 -12.81 -4.72 4.78
CA TRP A 24 -13.92 -5.45 4.15
C TRP A 24 -14.46 -6.54 5.10
N ASP A 25 -15.04 -6.10 6.21
CA ASP A 25 -15.65 -6.97 7.20
C ASP A 25 -16.99 -7.59 6.73
N ALA A 26 -17.53 -8.51 7.53
CA ALA A 26 -18.78 -9.19 7.19
C ALA A 26 -19.95 -8.20 7.02
N ARG A 27 -20.01 -7.14 7.82
CA ARG A 27 -21.10 -6.15 7.78
C ARG A 27 -21.10 -5.37 6.48
N ARG A 28 -19.94 -4.82 6.07
CA ARG A 28 -19.82 -4.11 4.79
C ARG A 28 -20.18 -4.99 3.61
N ILE A 29 -19.78 -6.27 3.65
CA ILE A 29 -20.09 -7.23 2.60
C ILE A 29 -21.58 -7.59 2.59
N GLU A 30 -22.18 -7.85 3.75
CA GLU A 30 -23.61 -8.15 3.88
C GLU A 30 -24.47 -6.96 3.45
N HIS A 31 -24.12 -5.75 3.86
CA HIS A 31 -24.77 -4.53 3.42
C HIS A 31 -24.82 -4.41 1.89
N LEU A 32 -23.66 -4.50 1.20
CA LEU A 32 -23.62 -4.42 -0.27
C LEU A 32 -24.42 -5.54 -0.96
N ARG A 33 -24.48 -6.71 -0.36
CA ARG A 33 -25.29 -7.82 -0.86
C ARG A 33 -26.79 -7.59 -0.66
N GLU A 34 -27.19 -6.99 0.46
CA GLU A 34 -28.57 -6.60 0.69
C GLU A 34 -29.02 -5.59 -0.36
N LEU A 35 -28.19 -4.57 -0.65
CA LEU A 35 -28.48 -3.65 -1.75
C LEU A 35 -28.62 -4.37 -3.08
N ALA A 36 -27.72 -5.30 -3.40
CA ALA A 36 -27.75 -6.07 -4.65
C ALA A 36 -28.96 -7.02 -4.78
N LEU A 37 -29.47 -7.50 -3.66
CA LEU A 37 -30.63 -8.40 -3.65
C LEU A 37 -31.97 -7.65 -3.65
N THR A 38 -32.03 -6.48 -3.07
CA THR A 38 -33.30 -5.77 -2.82
C THR A 38 -33.51 -4.54 -3.66
N GLY A 39 -32.45 -3.88 -4.11
CA GLY A 39 -32.48 -2.57 -4.76
C GLY A 39 -32.93 -1.42 -3.85
N LYS A 40 -32.97 -1.66 -2.54
CA LYS A 40 -33.45 -0.71 -1.55
C LYS A 40 -32.36 -0.33 -0.56
N ALA A 41 -32.45 0.85 0.01
CA ALA A 41 -31.57 1.31 1.09
C ALA A 41 -31.57 0.33 2.27
N ALA A 42 -30.38 -0.05 2.74
CA ALA A 42 -30.16 -0.97 3.84
C ALA A 42 -29.27 -0.39 4.94
N TYR A 43 -28.65 0.77 4.66
CA TYR A 43 -27.64 1.38 5.54
C TYR A 43 -28.25 1.94 6.82
N LEU A 44 -27.57 1.71 7.91
CA LEU A 44 -27.81 2.33 9.21
C LEU A 44 -26.51 3.00 9.66
N TRP A 45 -26.60 4.23 10.19
CA TRP A 45 -25.45 4.91 10.76
C TRP A 45 -24.80 4.08 11.87
N GLU A 46 -23.48 3.92 11.79
CA GLU A 46 -22.68 3.22 12.80
C GLU A 46 -21.69 4.16 13.46
N ASP A 47 -21.33 3.87 14.69
CA ASP A 47 -20.22 4.55 15.36
C ASP A 47 -18.90 3.89 14.94
N HIS A 48 -18.12 4.65 14.18
CA HIS A 48 -16.79 4.26 13.71
C HIS A 48 -15.67 5.06 14.36
N SER A 49 -15.94 5.72 15.48
CA SER A 49 -15.00 6.62 16.16
C SER A 49 -13.68 5.95 16.57
N GLU A 50 -13.68 4.62 16.74
CA GLU A 50 -12.49 3.84 17.06
C GLU A 50 -11.77 3.27 15.83
N SER A 51 -12.27 3.50 14.60
CA SER A 51 -11.62 3.04 13.38
C SER A 51 -10.26 3.73 13.16
N SER A 52 -9.29 2.99 12.65
CA SER A 52 -8.00 3.55 12.23
C SER A 52 -8.10 4.37 10.93
N ARG A 53 -9.16 4.15 10.12
CA ARG A 53 -9.41 4.90 8.90
C ARG A 53 -9.94 6.29 9.20
N VAL A 54 -9.28 7.32 8.66
CA VAL A 54 -9.61 8.73 8.92
C VAL A 54 -11.04 9.07 8.47
N LEU A 55 -11.46 8.61 7.29
CA LEU A 55 -12.82 8.87 6.77
C LEU A 55 -13.94 8.32 7.68
N ASP A 56 -13.71 7.19 8.34
CA ASP A 56 -14.69 6.61 9.29
C ASP A 56 -14.85 7.49 10.53
N ARG A 57 -13.82 8.25 10.90
CA ARG A 57 -13.81 9.18 12.04
C ARG A 57 -14.32 10.60 11.69
N LEU A 58 -14.89 10.75 10.51
CA LEU A 58 -15.70 11.93 10.15
C LEU A 58 -17.19 11.62 10.33
N ALA A 59 -17.94 12.57 10.84
CA ALA A 59 -19.40 12.51 10.89
C ALA A 59 -20.03 13.85 10.49
N PHE A 60 -21.28 13.81 10.03
CA PHE A 60 -22.04 15.01 9.75
C PHE A 60 -22.58 15.62 11.05
N SER A 61 -22.32 16.91 11.28
CA SER A 61 -22.64 17.59 12.55
C SER A 61 -24.14 17.67 12.84
N ASP A 62 -24.95 17.70 11.80
CA ASP A 62 -26.39 17.92 11.91
C ASP A 62 -27.19 16.61 11.95
N ILE A 63 -26.51 15.46 11.89
CA ILE A 63 -27.13 14.14 11.98
C ILE A 63 -26.87 13.53 13.36
N ASP A 64 -27.96 13.23 14.07
CA ASP A 64 -27.93 12.34 15.22
C ASP A 64 -28.10 10.90 14.75
N PRO A 65 -27.05 10.05 14.84
CA PRO A 65 -27.09 8.67 14.31
C PRO A 65 -28.22 7.82 14.93
N ALA A 66 -28.50 7.96 16.22
CA ALA A 66 -29.52 7.18 16.89
C ALA A 66 -30.93 7.55 16.38
N LYS A 67 -31.22 8.85 16.32
CA LYS A 67 -32.49 9.35 15.83
C LYS A 67 -32.68 9.10 14.33
N SER A 68 -31.65 9.30 13.55
CA SER A 68 -31.65 9.03 12.11
C SER A 68 -31.89 7.54 11.81
N ASN A 69 -31.25 6.64 12.57
CA ASN A 69 -31.50 5.19 12.46
C ASN A 69 -32.94 4.81 12.83
N GLU A 70 -33.53 5.46 13.84
CA GLU A 70 -34.92 5.22 14.21
C GLU A 70 -35.85 5.66 13.10
N ASN A 71 -35.68 6.89 12.58
CA ASN A 71 -36.41 7.41 11.44
C ASN A 71 -36.31 6.53 10.21
N PHE A 72 -35.07 6.08 9.90
CA PHE A 72 -34.79 5.20 8.76
C PHE A 72 -35.59 3.90 8.84
N LYS A 73 -35.60 3.24 10.01
CA LYS A 73 -36.39 2.01 10.22
C LYS A 73 -37.87 2.20 9.99
N GLN A 74 -38.43 3.38 10.40
CA GLN A 74 -39.85 3.67 10.25
C GLN A 74 -40.25 3.94 8.80
N ILE A 75 -39.38 4.49 8.00
CA ILE A 75 -39.72 5.07 6.69
C ILE A 75 -38.94 4.42 5.51
N ARG A 76 -38.16 3.39 5.79
CA ARG A 76 -37.36 2.64 4.77
C ARG A 76 -38.19 2.20 3.55
N ASP A 77 -39.47 1.85 3.78
CA ASP A 77 -40.36 1.39 2.71
C ASP A 77 -41.17 2.55 2.09
N ASN A 78 -40.94 3.82 2.49
CA ASN A 78 -41.66 4.98 1.99
C ASN A 78 -40.74 5.88 1.15
N SER A 79 -40.45 5.44 -0.08
CA SER A 79 -39.54 6.15 -1.02
C SER A 79 -40.06 7.55 -1.43
N SER A 80 -41.36 7.84 -1.23
CA SER A 80 -41.93 9.16 -1.59
C SER A 80 -41.24 10.31 -0.87
N LEU A 81 -40.64 10.08 0.30
CA LEU A 81 -39.95 11.08 1.11
C LEU A 81 -38.63 11.58 0.53
N ILE A 82 -38.08 10.86 -0.44
CA ILE A 82 -36.76 11.15 -1.10
C ILE A 82 -36.90 11.32 -2.62
N GLU A 83 -38.12 11.26 -3.18
CA GLU A 83 -38.36 11.37 -4.62
C GLU A 83 -37.83 12.68 -5.21
N ASN A 84 -37.98 13.79 -4.51
CA ASN A 84 -37.60 15.12 -4.98
C ASN A 84 -36.09 15.42 -4.85
N ILE A 85 -35.28 14.53 -4.26
CA ILE A 85 -33.83 14.73 -4.10
C ILE A 85 -33.11 14.44 -5.43
N ASP A 86 -32.41 15.42 -5.96
CA ASP A 86 -31.68 15.30 -7.21
C ASP A 86 -30.25 14.79 -6.97
N THR A 87 -29.96 13.57 -7.41
CA THR A 87 -28.60 12.97 -7.30
C THR A 87 -27.75 13.15 -8.55
N ARG A 88 -28.28 13.74 -9.61
CA ARG A 88 -27.58 13.91 -10.90
C ARG A 88 -26.37 14.83 -10.75
N ILE A 89 -25.28 14.44 -11.41
CA ILE A 89 -24.04 15.21 -11.50
C ILE A 89 -23.65 15.41 -12.96
N LYS A 90 -23.07 16.56 -13.24
CA LYS A 90 -22.48 16.88 -14.55
C LYS A 90 -20.97 16.88 -14.45
N LEU A 91 -20.31 16.05 -15.24
CA LEU A 91 -18.84 15.95 -15.33
C LEU A 91 -18.34 16.61 -16.62
N ALA A 92 -17.03 16.88 -16.68
CA ALA A 92 -16.33 17.37 -17.86
C ALA A 92 -17.00 18.64 -18.45
N TYR A 93 -17.09 19.68 -17.66
CA TYR A 93 -17.74 20.95 -18.06
C TYR A 93 -19.19 20.75 -18.55
N GLY A 94 -19.90 19.77 -17.99
CA GLY A 94 -21.28 19.45 -18.34
C GLY A 94 -21.44 18.56 -19.57
N ARG A 95 -20.35 18.05 -20.16
CA ARG A 95 -20.39 17.20 -21.35
C ARG A 95 -20.83 15.76 -21.06
N ILE A 96 -20.70 15.30 -19.82
CA ILE A 96 -21.13 13.97 -19.35
C ILE A 96 -22.11 14.16 -18.20
N GLY A 97 -23.36 13.68 -18.37
CA GLY A 97 -24.35 13.62 -17.30
C GLY A 97 -24.48 12.23 -16.73
N ILE A 98 -24.52 12.10 -15.41
CA ILE A 98 -24.71 10.83 -14.69
C ILE A 98 -25.85 10.98 -13.68
N SER A 99 -26.58 9.87 -13.42
CA SER A 99 -27.75 9.82 -12.54
C SER A 99 -27.42 10.01 -11.06
N ALA A 100 -26.19 9.67 -10.66
CA ALA A 100 -25.70 9.78 -9.29
C ALA A 100 -24.16 9.92 -9.30
N PRO A 101 -23.53 10.43 -8.22
CA PRO A 101 -22.08 10.63 -8.14
C PRO A 101 -21.30 9.31 -7.99
N LEU A 102 -21.62 8.35 -8.86
CA LEU A 102 -21.03 7.01 -8.85
C LEU A 102 -20.35 6.69 -10.20
N TYR A 103 -19.11 6.26 -10.11
CA TYR A 103 -18.31 5.76 -11.20
C TYR A 103 -17.91 4.31 -10.86
N LEU A 104 -18.38 3.32 -11.63
CA LEU A 104 -17.93 1.96 -11.44
C LEU A 104 -16.48 1.86 -11.89
N GLY A 105 -15.61 1.45 -10.97
CA GLY A 105 -14.15 1.55 -11.13
C GLY A 105 -13.60 0.78 -12.32
N ASP A 106 -12.47 1.24 -12.84
CA ASP A 106 -11.82 0.68 -14.04
C ASP A 106 -11.41 -0.77 -13.86
N MET A 107 -12.19 -1.69 -14.41
CA MET A 107 -11.97 -3.14 -14.33
C MET A 107 -11.90 -3.75 -15.72
N SER A 108 -10.69 -4.13 -16.15
CA SER A 108 -10.43 -4.55 -17.52
C SER A 108 -10.98 -5.92 -17.87
N PHE A 109 -11.33 -6.11 -19.14
CA PHE A 109 -11.57 -7.44 -19.71
C PHE A 109 -10.26 -8.23 -19.72
N GLY A 110 -10.27 -9.33 -18.97
CA GLY A 110 -9.09 -10.15 -18.65
C GLY A 110 -8.70 -10.09 -17.16
N ALA A 111 -8.82 -8.95 -16.48
CA ALA A 111 -8.85 -8.93 -15.02
C ALA A 111 -10.14 -9.59 -14.52
N LEU A 112 -11.27 -9.18 -15.08
CA LEU A 112 -12.56 -9.88 -14.95
C LEU A 112 -12.81 -10.82 -16.11
N SER A 113 -13.64 -11.85 -15.90
CA SER A 113 -14.24 -12.65 -16.97
C SER A 113 -15.25 -11.84 -17.79
N GLY A 114 -15.71 -12.41 -18.91
CA GLY A 114 -16.63 -11.71 -19.82
C GLY A 114 -17.94 -11.30 -19.15
N ILE A 115 -18.59 -12.21 -18.41
CA ILE A 115 -19.91 -11.97 -17.81
C ILE A 115 -19.90 -10.80 -16.81
N PRO A 116 -19.03 -10.74 -15.79
CA PRO A 116 -18.98 -9.58 -14.91
C PRO A 116 -18.62 -8.27 -15.64
N ASN A 117 -17.70 -8.34 -16.60
CA ASN A 117 -17.29 -7.15 -17.37
C ASN A 117 -18.46 -6.57 -18.17
N ILE A 118 -19.26 -7.42 -18.83
CA ILE A 118 -20.46 -7.01 -19.58
C ILE A 118 -21.56 -6.54 -18.62
N ALA A 119 -21.75 -7.24 -17.49
CA ALA A 119 -22.78 -6.89 -16.53
C ALA A 119 -22.59 -5.47 -15.95
N LEU A 120 -21.35 -5.08 -15.64
CA LEU A 120 -21.04 -3.74 -15.15
C LEU A 120 -21.41 -2.66 -16.19
N ALA A 121 -21.06 -2.84 -17.45
CA ALA A 121 -21.36 -1.89 -18.50
C ALA A 121 -22.88 -1.79 -18.78
N ARG A 122 -23.59 -2.92 -18.81
CA ARG A 122 -25.06 -2.92 -19.00
C ARG A 122 -25.81 -2.34 -17.80
N ALA A 123 -25.35 -2.61 -16.59
CA ALA A 123 -25.93 -2.01 -15.38
C ALA A 123 -25.72 -0.50 -15.38
N SER A 124 -24.57 0.01 -15.85
CA SER A 124 -24.33 1.45 -15.98
C SER A 124 -25.31 2.09 -16.98
N ASP A 125 -25.55 1.48 -18.13
CA ASP A 125 -26.54 1.95 -19.10
C ASP A 125 -27.97 1.94 -18.49
N ALA A 126 -28.33 0.92 -17.72
CA ALA A 126 -29.64 0.79 -17.11
C ALA A 126 -29.88 1.78 -15.97
N THR A 127 -28.85 2.15 -15.22
CA THR A 127 -28.96 3.04 -14.04
C THR A 127 -28.54 4.47 -14.32
N GLY A 128 -27.85 4.74 -15.43
CA GLY A 128 -27.36 6.07 -15.79
C GLY A 128 -26.09 6.52 -15.05
N VAL A 129 -25.43 5.65 -14.27
CA VAL A 129 -24.09 5.90 -13.75
C VAL A 129 -23.06 5.62 -14.84
N ILE A 130 -21.75 5.81 -14.57
CA ILE A 130 -20.71 5.58 -15.56
C ILE A 130 -19.81 4.39 -15.16
N ASN A 131 -19.37 3.58 -16.14
CA ASN A 131 -18.46 2.48 -15.95
C ASN A 131 -17.10 2.71 -16.61
N GLY A 132 -16.02 2.58 -15.87
CA GLY A 132 -14.66 2.54 -16.39
C GLY A 132 -14.32 1.14 -16.93
N THR A 133 -13.89 1.09 -18.19
CA THR A 133 -13.60 -0.21 -18.84
C THR A 133 -12.25 -0.80 -18.44
N GLY A 134 -11.37 -0.01 -17.80
CA GLY A 134 -10.00 -0.41 -17.57
C GLY A 134 -9.16 -0.53 -18.84
N GLU A 135 -7.91 -0.96 -18.69
CA GLU A 135 -6.96 -1.09 -19.79
C GLU A 135 -7.11 -2.39 -20.59
N GLY A 136 -6.72 -2.37 -21.87
CA GLY A 136 -6.53 -3.60 -22.64
C GLY A 136 -7.62 -3.91 -23.66
N GLY A 137 -8.27 -2.92 -24.19
CA GLY A 137 -9.33 -3.07 -25.22
C GLY A 137 -10.68 -3.43 -24.62
N LEU A 138 -11.68 -3.63 -25.45
CA LEU A 138 -13.07 -3.82 -25.06
C LEU A 138 -13.61 -5.19 -25.50
N HIS A 139 -14.47 -5.77 -24.69
CA HIS A 139 -15.38 -6.80 -25.14
C HIS A 139 -16.41 -6.17 -26.10
N PRO A 140 -16.82 -6.84 -27.21
CA PRO A 140 -17.79 -6.27 -28.14
C PRO A 140 -19.09 -5.79 -27.50
N ASP A 141 -19.65 -6.58 -26.55
CA ASP A 141 -20.87 -6.20 -25.81
C ASP A 141 -20.69 -5.00 -24.89
N VAL A 142 -19.46 -4.77 -24.39
CA VAL A 142 -19.13 -3.56 -23.62
C VAL A 142 -18.99 -2.36 -24.55
N ALA A 143 -18.39 -2.54 -25.71
CA ALA A 143 -18.27 -1.48 -26.72
C ALA A 143 -19.63 -0.98 -27.24
N ALA A 144 -20.68 -1.79 -27.14
CA ALA A 144 -22.05 -1.43 -27.49
C ALA A 144 -22.76 -0.57 -26.43
N CYS A 145 -22.24 -0.50 -25.21
CA CYS A 145 -22.79 0.30 -24.11
C CYS A 145 -22.42 1.79 -24.24
N LYS A 146 -23.27 2.66 -23.71
CA LYS A 146 -23.13 4.12 -23.83
C LYS A 146 -22.47 4.75 -22.60
N GLN A 147 -22.82 4.30 -21.41
CA GLN A 147 -22.34 4.85 -20.14
C GLN A 147 -20.98 4.27 -19.73
N ILE A 148 -19.99 4.37 -20.62
CA ILE A 148 -18.63 3.87 -20.40
C ILE A 148 -17.58 4.95 -20.65
N THR A 149 -16.43 4.84 -19.98
CA THR A 149 -15.18 5.54 -20.34
C THR A 149 -14.13 4.53 -20.75
N VAL A 150 -13.31 4.90 -21.73
CA VAL A 150 -12.26 4.02 -22.27
C VAL A 150 -10.89 4.45 -21.78
N GLN A 151 -10.12 3.51 -21.28
CA GLN A 151 -8.83 3.80 -20.68
C GLN A 151 -7.69 3.70 -21.70
N TRP A 152 -6.82 4.72 -21.70
CA TRP A 152 -5.60 4.80 -22.46
C TRP A 152 -4.42 4.68 -21.50
N ALA A 153 -3.83 3.48 -21.40
CA ALA A 153 -2.77 3.14 -20.48
C ALA A 153 -1.39 3.06 -21.15
N SER A 154 -0.32 2.96 -20.38
CA SER A 154 1.07 2.91 -20.87
C SER A 154 1.34 1.72 -21.81
N GLY A 155 0.67 0.58 -21.62
CA GLY A 155 0.83 -0.62 -22.47
C GLY A 155 0.16 -0.55 -23.84
N ARG A 156 -0.79 0.36 -24.06
CA ARG A 156 -1.52 0.57 -25.31
C ARG A 156 -2.20 -0.67 -25.91
N PHE A 157 -2.43 -1.73 -25.09
CA PHE A 157 -3.03 -2.98 -25.53
C PHE A 157 -4.46 -2.78 -26.01
N GLY A 158 -4.76 -3.21 -27.25
CA GLY A 158 -6.10 -3.22 -27.82
C GLY A 158 -6.76 -1.83 -27.97
N VAL A 159 -5.99 -0.77 -27.98
CA VAL A 159 -6.50 0.61 -28.05
C VAL A 159 -6.10 1.25 -29.38
N ASP A 160 -7.11 1.79 -30.06
CA ASP A 160 -6.98 2.66 -31.21
C ASP A 160 -8.04 3.78 -31.15
N ILE A 161 -8.04 4.66 -32.14
CA ILE A 161 -8.96 5.80 -32.18
C ILE A 161 -10.43 5.37 -32.22
N ASP A 162 -10.75 4.29 -32.94
CA ASP A 162 -12.13 3.80 -33.04
C ASP A 162 -12.63 3.27 -31.70
N VAL A 163 -11.78 2.51 -30.98
CA VAL A 163 -12.06 2.05 -29.62
C VAL A 163 -12.23 3.25 -28.67
N LEU A 164 -11.39 4.27 -28.75
CA LEU A 164 -11.48 5.47 -27.90
C LEU A 164 -12.75 6.29 -28.15
N LYS A 165 -13.31 6.25 -29.37
CA LYS A 165 -14.56 6.93 -29.72
C LYS A 165 -15.81 6.26 -29.20
N THR A 166 -15.77 5.00 -28.75
CA THR A 166 -16.96 4.26 -28.30
C THR A 166 -17.55 4.82 -27.01
N GLY A 167 -16.71 5.27 -26.07
CA GLY A 167 -17.15 5.75 -24.77
C GLY A 167 -17.58 7.21 -24.71
N GLN A 168 -18.07 7.64 -23.55
CA GLN A 168 -18.39 9.03 -23.20
C GLN A 168 -17.13 9.89 -23.03
N GLY A 169 -16.03 9.31 -22.59
CA GLY A 169 -14.76 9.97 -22.32
C GLY A 169 -13.58 9.02 -22.34
N ILE A 170 -12.39 9.60 -22.38
CA ILE A 170 -11.10 8.89 -22.37
C ILE A 170 -10.44 9.11 -21.03
N VAL A 171 -9.82 8.07 -20.49
CA VAL A 171 -9.03 8.14 -19.24
C VAL A 171 -7.58 7.82 -19.55
N ILE A 172 -6.69 8.83 -19.49
CA ILE A 172 -5.24 8.61 -19.52
C ILE A 172 -4.83 8.05 -18.15
N LYS A 173 -4.42 6.79 -18.09
CA LYS A 173 -3.99 6.15 -16.87
C LYS A 173 -2.48 6.30 -16.66
N VAL A 174 -2.09 7.17 -15.75
CA VAL A 174 -0.70 7.31 -15.28
C VAL A 174 -0.41 6.36 -14.13
N GLY A 175 -1.37 6.15 -13.24
CA GLY A 175 -1.22 5.28 -12.07
C GLY A 175 -2.55 4.77 -11.53
N GLN A 176 -2.47 3.99 -10.46
CA GLN A 176 -3.63 3.44 -9.74
C GLN A 176 -3.32 3.31 -8.25
N GLY A 177 -4.34 3.42 -7.39
CA GLY A 177 -4.18 3.45 -5.93
C GLY A 177 -3.68 2.15 -5.31
N ALA A 178 -3.99 1.01 -5.93
CA ALA A 178 -3.55 -0.29 -5.42
C ALA A 178 -2.05 -0.55 -5.63
N LYS A 179 -1.41 0.12 -6.57
CA LYS A 179 0.03 -0.01 -6.86
C LYS A 179 0.58 1.24 -7.55
N PRO A 180 0.68 2.37 -6.82
CA PRO A 180 1.24 3.60 -7.37
C PRO A 180 2.67 3.36 -7.87
N GLY A 181 3.01 3.94 -9.02
CA GLY A 181 4.34 3.81 -9.61
C GLY A 181 4.65 2.45 -10.27
N ILE A 182 3.68 1.53 -10.34
CA ILE A 182 3.82 0.23 -11.01
C ILE A 182 2.76 0.11 -12.12
N GLY A 183 3.15 -0.45 -13.25
CA GLY A 183 2.26 -0.68 -14.39
C GLY A 183 1.25 -1.82 -14.17
N GLY A 184 0.32 -1.96 -15.12
CA GLY A 184 -0.65 -3.06 -15.13
C GLY A 184 0.02 -4.38 -15.50
N HIS A 185 -0.43 -5.47 -14.87
CA HIS A 185 0.02 -6.82 -15.22
C HIS A 185 -1.19 -7.77 -15.32
N LEU A 186 -1.35 -8.39 -16.47
CA LEU A 186 -2.25 -9.51 -16.68
C LEU A 186 -1.43 -10.75 -17.01
N PRO A 187 -1.43 -11.78 -16.13
CA PRO A 187 -0.71 -13.02 -16.36
C PRO A 187 -1.16 -13.73 -17.65
N GLY A 188 -0.23 -14.31 -18.39
CA GLY A 188 -0.49 -15.01 -19.65
C GLY A 188 -1.48 -16.16 -19.51
N SER A 189 -1.49 -16.80 -18.35
CA SER A 189 -2.50 -17.85 -18.04
C SER A 189 -3.96 -17.37 -18.12
N LYS A 190 -4.20 -16.06 -18.02
CA LYS A 190 -5.51 -15.41 -18.19
C LYS A 190 -5.76 -14.93 -19.62
N VAL A 191 -4.74 -14.86 -20.46
CA VAL A 191 -4.86 -14.40 -21.86
C VAL A 191 -5.39 -15.51 -22.74
N THR A 192 -6.71 -15.71 -22.68
CA THR A 192 -7.47 -16.65 -23.53
C THR A 192 -7.75 -16.04 -24.89
N GLY A 193 -8.32 -16.81 -25.84
CA GLY A 193 -8.61 -16.36 -27.18
C GLY A 193 -9.43 -15.05 -27.28
N PRO A 194 -10.53 -14.87 -26.55
CA PRO A 194 -11.28 -13.61 -26.53
C PRO A 194 -10.47 -12.42 -26.01
N ILE A 195 -9.68 -12.61 -24.94
CA ILE A 195 -8.83 -11.55 -24.36
C ILE A 195 -7.66 -11.23 -25.28
N SER A 196 -7.05 -12.26 -25.90
CA SER A 196 -6.00 -12.09 -26.90
C SER A 196 -6.47 -11.18 -28.05
N ARG A 197 -7.69 -11.41 -28.55
CA ARG A 197 -8.29 -10.58 -29.60
C ARG A 197 -8.53 -9.14 -29.14
N ALA A 198 -9.12 -8.96 -27.94
CA ALA A 198 -9.40 -7.62 -27.41
C ALA A 198 -8.12 -6.83 -27.14
N ARG A 199 -7.09 -7.47 -26.58
CA ARG A 199 -5.80 -6.85 -26.25
C ARG A 199 -4.81 -6.79 -27.41
N ARG A 200 -5.08 -7.54 -28.52
CA ARG A 200 -4.17 -7.67 -29.67
C ARG A 200 -2.79 -8.20 -29.31
N ILE A 201 -2.75 -9.21 -28.46
CA ILE A 201 -1.53 -9.90 -27.99
C ILE A 201 -1.69 -11.41 -28.16
N PRO A 202 -0.59 -12.19 -28.28
CA PRO A 202 -0.67 -13.64 -28.41
C PRO A 202 -1.31 -14.31 -27.17
N VAL A 203 -2.07 -15.40 -27.41
CA VAL A 203 -2.62 -16.24 -26.34
C VAL A 203 -1.50 -16.77 -25.44
N GLY A 204 -1.71 -16.79 -24.14
CA GLY A 204 -0.78 -17.33 -23.17
C GLY A 204 0.45 -16.44 -22.86
N LYS A 205 0.53 -15.24 -23.42
CA LYS A 205 1.60 -14.27 -23.13
C LYS A 205 1.15 -13.24 -22.11
N ASP A 206 2.04 -12.89 -21.18
CA ASP A 206 1.80 -11.83 -20.20
C ASP A 206 1.60 -10.48 -20.89
N ALA A 207 0.62 -9.72 -20.43
CA ALA A 207 0.42 -8.34 -20.80
C ALA A 207 0.92 -7.43 -19.66
N VAL A 208 2.14 -6.94 -19.80
CA VAL A 208 2.78 -6.06 -18.80
C VAL A 208 2.82 -4.64 -19.38
N SER A 209 2.11 -3.73 -18.74
CA SER A 209 2.20 -2.30 -19.04
C SER A 209 3.45 -1.72 -18.35
N PRO A 210 4.25 -0.89 -19.06
CA PRO A 210 5.34 -0.17 -18.42
C PRO A 210 4.87 0.66 -17.24
N ALA A 211 5.74 0.89 -16.26
CA ALA A 211 5.42 1.74 -15.11
C ALA A 211 5.14 3.18 -15.56
N PRO A 212 6.06 3.90 -16.24
CA PRO A 212 5.76 5.17 -16.87
C PRO A 212 5.22 5.01 -18.31
N HIS A 213 4.54 6.04 -18.82
CA HIS A 213 4.34 6.18 -20.28
C HIS A 213 5.65 6.58 -20.95
N HIS A 214 5.99 5.95 -22.07
CA HIS A 214 7.25 6.23 -22.78
C HIS A 214 7.30 7.59 -23.48
N ASP A 215 6.19 8.30 -23.53
CA ASP A 215 6.03 9.59 -24.20
C ASP A 215 5.45 10.66 -23.25
N ILE A 216 5.46 10.44 -21.94
CA ILE A 216 4.96 11.38 -20.94
C ILE A 216 5.93 11.38 -19.74
N TYR A 217 6.78 12.39 -19.68
CA TYR A 217 7.78 12.58 -18.61
C TYR A 217 7.59 13.89 -17.84
N SER A 218 6.61 14.71 -18.26
CA SER A 218 6.26 15.96 -17.61
C SER A 218 4.76 16.25 -17.74
N ILE A 219 4.30 17.29 -17.06
CA ILE A 219 2.92 17.79 -17.18
C ILE A 219 2.69 18.33 -18.61
N GLU A 220 3.69 18.92 -19.21
CA GLU A 220 3.63 19.47 -20.59
C GLU A 220 3.49 18.35 -21.62
N ASP A 221 4.25 17.25 -21.49
CA ASP A 221 4.08 16.07 -22.35
C ASP A 221 2.67 15.49 -22.23
N LEU A 222 2.16 15.43 -20.97
CA LEU A 222 0.80 15.01 -20.72
C LEU A 222 -0.21 15.94 -21.39
N GLY A 223 0.02 17.26 -21.34
CA GLY A 223 -0.80 18.27 -22.01
C GLY A 223 -0.87 18.05 -23.51
N GLN A 224 0.25 17.77 -24.18
CA GLN A 224 0.28 17.42 -25.62
C GLN A 224 -0.56 16.17 -25.92
N ARG A 225 -0.51 15.17 -25.04
CA ARG A 225 -1.30 13.95 -25.20
C ARG A 225 -2.79 14.20 -24.98
N ILE A 226 -3.16 15.00 -23.98
CA ILE A 226 -4.56 15.42 -23.75
C ILE A 226 -5.11 16.11 -24.99
N TRP A 227 -4.39 17.10 -25.53
CA TRP A 227 -4.77 17.82 -26.73
C TRP A 227 -4.95 16.87 -27.94
N ALA A 228 -3.96 16.02 -28.22
CA ALA A 228 -4.00 15.10 -29.33
C ALA A 228 -5.19 14.12 -29.27
N LEU A 229 -5.53 13.60 -28.07
CA LEU A 229 -6.67 12.72 -27.90
C LEU A 229 -8.01 13.45 -28.07
N LYS A 230 -8.13 14.70 -27.61
CA LYS A 230 -9.31 15.54 -27.83
C LYS A 230 -9.54 15.83 -29.29
N GLU A 231 -8.49 16.24 -30.02
CA GLU A 231 -8.55 16.50 -31.46
C GLU A 231 -8.94 15.25 -32.27
N ALA A 232 -8.33 14.10 -31.96
CA ALA A 232 -8.58 12.86 -32.71
C ALA A 232 -9.97 12.28 -32.47
N THR A 233 -10.57 12.51 -31.30
CA THR A 233 -11.79 11.80 -30.89
C THR A 233 -13.00 12.70 -30.62
N GLY A 234 -12.79 13.99 -30.33
CA GLY A 234 -13.83 14.90 -29.87
C GLY A 234 -14.35 14.63 -28.47
N LYS A 235 -13.73 13.68 -27.71
CA LYS A 235 -14.21 13.23 -26.40
C LYS A 235 -13.56 14.00 -25.26
N PRO A 236 -14.22 14.14 -24.11
CA PRO A 236 -13.57 14.57 -22.87
C PRO A 236 -12.42 13.66 -22.48
N VAL A 237 -11.36 14.25 -21.92
CA VAL A 237 -10.17 13.51 -21.45
C VAL A 237 -9.96 13.73 -19.96
N PHE A 238 -9.95 12.64 -19.21
CA PHE A 238 -9.61 12.58 -17.79
C PHE A 238 -8.20 12.03 -17.63
N VAL A 239 -7.54 12.40 -16.54
CA VAL A 239 -6.25 11.81 -16.14
C VAL A 239 -6.44 11.03 -14.86
N LYS A 240 -6.03 9.76 -14.82
CA LYS A 240 -6.07 8.91 -13.61
C LYS A 240 -4.68 8.75 -13.03
N ILE A 241 -4.55 9.09 -11.74
CA ILE A 241 -3.32 8.97 -10.94
C ILE A 241 -3.56 8.14 -9.68
N GLY A 242 -2.51 7.55 -9.12
CA GLY A 242 -2.54 7.07 -7.73
C GLY A 242 -2.47 8.25 -6.77
N CYS A 243 -3.08 8.12 -5.60
CA CYS A 243 -3.10 9.18 -4.61
C CYS A 243 -1.74 9.30 -3.91
N THR A 244 -1.08 10.43 -4.11
CA THR A 244 0.20 10.80 -3.49
C THR A 244 0.10 12.19 -2.90
N ASN A 245 1.09 12.61 -2.14
CA ASN A 245 1.13 13.96 -1.58
C ASN A 245 1.27 15.05 -2.68
N TYR A 246 1.71 14.68 -3.87
CA TYR A 246 1.82 15.57 -5.03
C TYR A 246 0.55 15.66 -5.88
N ALA A 247 -0.48 14.88 -5.56
CA ALA A 247 -1.73 14.86 -6.33
C ALA A 247 -2.39 16.25 -6.50
N PRO A 248 -2.39 17.17 -5.50
CA PRO A 248 -2.92 18.52 -5.68
C PRO A 248 -2.17 19.34 -6.75
N TYR A 249 -0.85 19.24 -6.80
CA TYR A 249 -0.03 19.93 -7.81
C TYR A 249 -0.22 19.31 -9.19
N ILE A 250 -0.31 17.98 -9.26
CA ILE A 250 -0.62 17.27 -10.49
C ILE A 250 -2.01 17.66 -11.00
N ALA A 251 -3.02 17.72 -10.13
CA ALA A 251 -4.38 18.14 -10.49
C ALA A 251 -4.39 19.56 -11.07
N SER A 252 -3.67 20.48 -10.43
CA SER A 252 -3.50 21.84 -10.92
C SER A 252 -2.87 21.89 -12.31
N GLY A 253 -1.75 21.18 -12.51
CA GLY A 253 -1.07 21.10 -13.81
C GLY A 253 -1.95 20.45 -14.89
N VAL A 254 -2.61 19.36 -14.58
CA VAL A 254 -3.51 18.64 -15.48
C VAL A 254 -4.70 19.51 -15.92
N ALA A 255 -5.30 20.27 -14.98
CA ALA A 255 -6.37 21.22 -15.28
C ALA A 255 -5.87 22.37 -16.18
N ALA A 256 -4.70 22.93 -15.89
CA ALA A 256 -4.08 24.00 -16.69
C ALA A 256 -3.72 23.51 -18.12
N MET A 257 -3.39 22.22 -18.29
CA MET A 257 -3.12 21.60 -19.58
C MET A 257 -4.40 21.19 -20.34
N GLY A 258 -5.57 21.55 -19.84
CA GLY A 258 -6.84 21.41 -20.55
C GLY A 258 -7.48 20.03 -20.47
N ALA A 259 -7.18 19.21 -19.48
CA ALA A 259 -7.98 18.04 -19.16
C ALA A 259 -9.39 18.43 -18.69
N ASP A 260 -10.35 17.52 -18.83
CA ASP A 260 -11.74 17.76 -18.38
C ASP A 260 -11.98 17.28 -16.95
N GLY A 261 -11.04 16.54 -16.37
CA GLY A 261 -11.09 16.11 -14.99
C GLY A 261 -9.92 15.21 -14.60
N ILE A 262 -9.87 14.88 -13.34
CA ILE A 262 -8.88 13.97 -12.74
C ILE A 262 -9.57 12.87 -11.94
N ILE A 263 -9.04 11.66 -12.02
CA ILE A 263 -9.40 10.52 -11.16
C ILE A 263 -8.23 10.28 -10.22
N ILE A 264 -8.44 10.45 -8.93
CA ILE A 264 -7.43 10.24 -7.90
C ILE A 264 -7.76 8.95 -7.15
N ASP A 265 -6.90 7.95 -7.31
CA ASP A 265 -7.14 6.60 -6.83
C ASP A 265 -6.32 6.35 -5.55
N GLY A 266 -6.98 6.40 -4.39
CA GLY A 266 -6.39 6.30 -3.06
C GLY A 266 -5.89 4.90 -2.70
N SER A 267 -5.02 4.84 -1.72
CA SER A 267 -4.63 3.56 -1.10
C SER A 267 -5.87 2.86 -0.52
N GLY A 268 -5.87 1.54 -0.49
CA GLY A 268 -7.07 0.74 -0.20
C GLY A 268 -7.87 0.36 -1.45
N ALA A 269 -7.56 0.95 -2.62
CA ALA A 269 -8.15 0.54 -3.90
C ALA A 269 -7.86 -0.93 -4.21
N GLY A 270 -8.80 -1.57 -4.92
CA GLY A 270 -8.66 -2.96 -5.37
C GLY A 270 -7.87 -3.09 -6.67
N THR A 271 -7.29 -4.27 -6.88
CA THR A 271 -6.61 -4.65 -8.13
C THR A 271 -6.68 -6.14 -8.37
N GLY A 272 -6.51 -6.57 -9.62
CA GLY A 272 -6.42 -7.99 -9.97
C GLY A 272 -5.10 -8.64 -9.60
N ALA A 273 -4.00 -7.89 -9.58
CA ALA A 273 -2.67 -8.36 -9.17
C ALA A 273 -1.78 -7.18 -8.76
N ALA A 274 -1.14 -7.26 -7.62
CA ALA A 274 -0.15 -6.29 -7.15
C ALA A 274 0.87 -6.97 -6.23
N PRO A 275 2.13 -6.52 -6.20
CA PRO A 275 3.02 -6.85 -5.09
C PRO A 275 2.40 -6.36 -3.77
N SER A 276 2.34 -7.22 -2.75
CA SER A 276 1.73 -6.87 -1.45
C SER A 276 2.44 -5.67 -0.82
N VAL A 277 3.75 -5.64 -0.91
CA VAL A 277 4.60 -4.54 -0.40
C VAL A 277 4.23 -3.18 -0.99
N ILE A 278 3.83 -3.10 -2.25
CA ILE A 278 3.37 -1.86 -2.89
C ILE A 278 1.95 -1.52 -2.45
N ARG A 279 1.02 -2.49 -2.55
CA ARG A 279 -0.38 -2.29 -2.17
C ARG A 279 -0.52 -1.74 -0.74
N ASP A 280 0.29 -2.27 0.16
CA ASP A 280 0.13 -2.02 1.59
C ASP A 280 0.99 -0.86 2.10
N HIS A 281 2.02 -0.40 1.36
CA HIS A 281 2.97 0.58 1.88
C HIS A 281 3.20 1.82 1.00
N VAL A 282 2.61 1.88 -0.22
CA VAL A 282 2.78 3.03 -1.12
C VAL A 282 1.46 3.76 -1.34
N GLY A 283 1.52 5.09 -1.44
CA GLY A 283 0.37 5.97 -1.67
C GLY A 283 -0.42 6.32 -0.41
N LEU A 284 -1.28 7.32 -0.53
CA LEU A 284 -2.07 7.89 0.57
C LEU A 284 -3.56 7.55 0.45
N PRO A 285 -4.30 7.52 1.57
CA PRO A 285 -5.75 7.50 1.55
C PRO A 285 -6.33 8.75 0.87
N ILE A 286 -7.43 8.58 0.13
CA ILE A 286 -8.02 9.65 -0.67
C ILE A 286 -8.58 10.79 0.17
N ASP A 287 -9.10 10.49 1.35
CA ASP A 287 -9.68 11.45 2.29
C ASP A 287 -8.67 12.54 2.69
N LEU A 288 -7.41 12.20 2.93
CA LEU A 288 -6.36 13.16 3.28
C LEU A 288 -5.99 14.12 2.14
N VAL A 289 -6.27 13.77 0.89
CA VAL A 289 -5.75 14.51 -0.27
C VAL A 289 -6.85 15.24 -1.04
N VAL A 290 -8.06 14.70 -1.13
CA VAL A 290 -9.14 15.27 -1.94
C VAL A 290 -9.52 16.69 -1.52
N SER A 291 -9.52 16.98 -0.22
CA SER A 291 -9.81 18.32 0.29
C SER A 291 -8.79 19.36 -0.17
N TRP A 292 -7.51 18.97 -0.22
CA TRP A 292 -6.47 19.88 -0.70
C TRP A 292 -6.50 20.06 -2.22
N VAL A 293 -6.81 18.99 -2.97
CA VAL A 293 -7.04 19.09 -4.42
C VAL A 293 -8.14 20.08 -4.74
N ASP A 294 -9.28 19.99 -4.09
CA ASP A 294 -10.39 20.92 -4.31
C ASP A 294 -10.03 22.36 -3.93
N ARG A 295 -9.34 22.56 -2.80
CA ARG A 295 -8.90 23.89 -2.37
C ARG A 295 -7.90 24.53 -3.33
N ILE A 296 -6.88 23.79 -3.79
CA ILE A 296 -5.87 24.36 -4.70
C ILE A 296 -6.48 24.70 -6.05
N LEU A 297 -7.34 23.84 -6.60
CA LEU A 297 -8.05 24.10 -7.85
C LEU A 297 -8.96 25.34 -7.73
N THR A 298 -9.63 25.51 -6.60
CA THR A 298 -10.48 26.68 -6.30
C THR A 298 -9.65 27.95 -6.19
N GLN A 299 -8.54 27.93 -5.46
CA GLN A 299 -7.63 29.07 -5.30
C GLN A 299 -7.04 29.53 -6.62
N GLN A 300 -6.82 28.60 -7.55
CA GLN A 300 -6.27 28.90 -8.87
C GLN A 300 -7.34 29.18 -9.95
N ASN A 301 -8.60 29.21 -9.58
CA ASN A 301 -9.75 29.37 -10.50
C ASN A 301 -9.83 28.28 -11.58
N LEU A 302 -9.33 27.07 -11.28
CA LEU A 302 -9.35 25.91 -12.18
C LEU A 302 -10.47 24.91 -11.84
N ARG A 303 -11.17 25.10 -10.73
CA ARG A 303 -12.15 24.14 -10.22
C ARG A 303 -13.46 24.10 -10.97
N GLN A 304 -13.93 25.24 -11.47
CA GLN A 304 -15.25 25.33 -12.10
C GLN A 304 -15.34 24.51 -13.40
N GLY A 305 -16.21 23.51 -13.40
CA GLY A 305 -16.41 22.61 -14.54
C GLY A 305 -15.37 21.48 -14.65
N PHE A 306 -14.20 21.63 -14.05
CA PHE A 306 -13.20 20.55 -13.99
C PHE A 306 -13.64 19.49 -12.95
N SER A 307 -13.68 18.23 -13.36
CA SER A 307 -14.19 17.15 -12.53
C SER A 307 -13.12 16.50 -11.66
N VAL A 308 -13.41 16.33 -10.38
CA VAL A 308 -12.61 15.58 -9.41
C VAL A 308 -13.35 14.29 -9.05
N ILE A 309 -12.81 13.14 -9.48
CA ILE A 309 -13.34 11.81 -9.16
C ILE A 309 -12.40 11.16 -8.15
N ALA A 310 -12.94 10.77 -7.00
CA ALA A 310 -12.17 10.19 -5.91
C ALA A 310 -12.41 8.69 -5.81
N ALA A 311 -11.33 7.90 -5.68
CA ALA A 311 -11.38 6.45 -5.54
C ALA A 311 -10.50 5.96 -4.38
N GLY A 312 -10.71 4.73 -3.95
CA GLY A 312 -9.93 4.06 -2.90
C GLY A 312 -10.74 3.82 -1.64
N ALA A 313 -11.05 2.55 -1.36
CA ALA A 313 -11.78 2.11 -0.16
C ALA A 313 -13.16 2.78 0.07
N VAL A 314 -13.88 3.13 -1.00
CA VAL A 314 -15.27 3.64 -0.91
C VAL A 314 -16.20 2.44 -0.80
N SER A 315 -16.95 2.33 0.31
CA SER A 315 -17.70 1.12 0.66
C SER A 315 -19.22 1.29 0.74
N ASN A 316 -19.72 2.53 0.87
CA ASN A 316 -21.14 2.81 1.05
C ASN A 316 -21.52 4.25 0.67
N ALA A 317 -22.78 4.60 0.80
CA ALA A 317 -23.29 5.93 0.50
C ALA A 317 -22.79 7.01 1.45
N GLU A 318 -22.48 6.68 2.71
CA GLU A 318 -21.90 7.61 3.68
C GLU A 318 -20.48 8.02 3.28
N ASP A 319 -19.64 7.05 2.87
CA ASP A 319 -18.31 7.33 2.29
C ASP A 319 -18.44 8.30 1.10
N THR A 320 -19.42 8.02 0.20
CA THR A 320 -19.71 8.91 -0.94
C THR A 320 -20.02 10.32 -0.48
N ALA A 321 -20.95 10.48 0.47
CA ALA A 321 -21.36 11.80 0.97
C ALA A 321 -20.20 12.55 1.64
N LYS A 322 -19.40 11.87 2.47
CA LYS A 322 -18.22 12.46 3.12
C LYS A 322 -17.18 12.93 2.10
N ILE A 323 -16.87 12.11 1.09
CA ILE A 323 -15.90 12.43 0.05
C ILE A 323 -16.38 13.59 -0.84
N LEU A 324 -17.68 13.67 -1.16
CA LEU A 324 -18.25 14.83 -1.85
C LEU A 324 -18.13 16.08 -0.97
N ALA A 325 -18.47 15.99 0.30
CA ALA A 325 -18.33 17.11 1.24
C ALA A 325 -16.88 17.58 1.36
N LEU A 326 -15.88 16.67 1.24
CA LEU A 326 -14.47 17.03 1.18
C LEU A 326 -14.05 17.68 -0.15
N GLY A 327 -14.84 17.56 -1.24
CA GLY A 327 -14.65 18.32 -2.47
C GLY A 327 -14.56 17.51 -3.77
N ALA A 328 -14.85 16.20 -3.77
CA ALA A 328 -15.01 15.45 -5.01
C ALA A 328 -16.39 15.71 -5.65
N ASP A 329 -16.49 15.59 -6.98
CA ASP A 329 -17.77 15.60 -7.71
C ASP A 329 -18.40 14.21 -7.79
N CYS A 330 -17.56 13.17 -7.75
CA CYS A 330 -17.97 11.80 -7.95
C CYS A 330 -17.02 10.86 -7.23
N VAL A 331 -17.49 9.68 -6.82
CA VAL A 331 -16.66 8.62 -6.27
C VAL A 331 -16.58 7.43 -7.23
N SER A 332 -15.41 6.78 -7.25
CA SER A 332 -15.21 5.55 -8.02
C SER A 332 -15.15 4.34 -7.09
N THR A 333 -15.99 3.34 -7.37
CA THR A 333 -16.16 2.12 -6.57
C THR A 333 -15.79 0.89 -7.39
N GLY A 334 -14.66 0.23 -7.07
CA GLY A 334 -14.26 -1.02 -7.70
C GLY A 334 -14.63 -2.24 -6.85
N THR A 335 -14.01 -2.37 -5.67
CA THR A 335 -14.20 -3.52 -4.78
C THR A 335 -15.64 -3.64 -4.30
N ALA A 336 -16.30 -2.54 -3.89
CA ALA A 336 -17.70 -2.56 -3.47
C ALA A 336 -18.62 -3.12 -4.58
N THR A 337 -18.39 -2.69 -5.82
CA THR A 337 -19.15 -3.18 -6.97
C THR A 337 -18.97 -4.69 -7.18
N LEU A 338 -17.74 -5.21 -7.03
CA LEU A 338 -17.48 -6.64 -7.12
C LEU A 338 -18.12 -7.43 -5.95
N VAL A 339 -18.17 -6.84 -4.75
CA VAL A 339 -18.88 -7.43 -3.60
C VAL A 339 -20.37 -7.57 -3.91
N GLY A 340 -20.99 -6.54 -4.51
CA GLY A 340 -22.37 -6.61 -5.01
C GLY A 340 -22.59 -7.69 -6.08
N LEU A 341 -21.54 -8.08 -6.83
CA LEU A 341 -21.54 -9.21 -7.75
C LEU A 341 -21.19 -10.56 -7.09
N GLY A 342 -20.99 -10.59 -5.76
CA GLY A 342 -20.71 -11.80 -5.01
C GLY A 342 -19.24 -12.09 -4.71
N CYS A 343 -18.32 -11.11 -4.84
CA CYS A 343 -16.93 -11.28 -4.44
C CYS A 343 -16.82 -11.69 -2.96
N LEU A 344 -15.93 -12.64 -2.67
CA LEU A 344 -15.71 -13.21 -1.34
C LEU A 344 -14.42 -12.69 -0.67
N MET A 345 -13.74 -11.73 -1.26
CA MET A 345 -12.47 -11.16 -0.77
C MET A 345 -11.39 -12.22 -0.45
N VAL A 346 -11.27 -13.24 -1.30
CA VAL A 346 -10.31 -14.35 -1.10
C VAL A 346 -8.86 -13.94 -1.42
N HIS A 347 -8.64 -12.78 -2.03
CA HIS A 347 -7.32 -12.24 -2.42
C HIS A 347 -6.48 -13.15 -3.33
N LYS A 348 -7.11 -13.99 -4.14
CA LYS A 348 -6.45 -14.94 -5.07
C LYS A 348 -6.77 -14.67 -6.55
N CYS A 349 -7.22 -13.44 -6.89
CA CYS A 349 -7.58 -13.09 -8.27
C CYS A 349 -6.38 -13.18 -9.24
N HIS A 350 -5.15 -12.91 -8.76
CA HIS A 350 -3.93 -12.97 -9.55
C HIS A 350 -3.63 -14.36 -10.11
N ILE A 351 -3.94 -15.43 -9.38
CA ILE A 351 -3.80 -16.81 -9.84
C ILE A 351 -5.05 -17.36 -10.55
N GLY A 352 -6.12 -16.54 -10.63
CA GLY A 352 -7.38 -16.93 -11.24
C GLY A 352 -8.25 -17.86 -10.40
N PHE A 353 -7.93 -18.06 -9.14
CA PHE A 353 -8.80 -18.79 -8.20
C PHE A 353 -9.89 -17.85 -7.66
N CYS A 354 -11.09 -17.98 -8.20
CA CYS A 354 -12.24 -17.15 -7.83
C CYS A 354 -13.49 -18.01 -7.61
N PRO A 355 -13.87 -18.30 -6.34
CA PRO A 355 -15.06 -19.08 -6.05
C PRO A 355 -16.36 -18.42 -6.54
N ALA A 356 -16.36 -17.08 -6.68
CA ALA A 356 -17.47 -16.29 -7.19
C ALA A 356 -17.46 -16.15 -8.73
N LEU A 357 -16.59 -16.83 -9.45
CA LEU A 357 -16.48 -16.85 -10.91
C LEU A 357 -16.26 -15.46 -11.57
N LEU A 358 -15.78 -14.47 -10.82
CA LEU A 358 -15.57 -13.11 -11.34
C LEU A 358 -14.30 -12.96 -12.18
N THR A 359 -13.34 -13.89 -12.08
CA THR A 359 -12.11 -13.92 -12.86
C THR A 359 -11.98 -15.15 -13.74
N ASN A 360 -11.18 -15.07 -14.81
CA ASN A 360 -11.15 -16.07 -15.89
C ASN A 360 -10.59 -17.43 -15.57
N LYS A 361 -10.10 -17.72 -14.37
CA LYS A 361 -9.63 -19.07 -14.13
C LYS A 361 -10.26 -19.62 -12.88
N LEU A 362 -10.99 -20.60 -12.97
CA LEU A 362 -11.53 -21.17 -12.41
C LEU A 362 -11.86 -22.14 -11.97
N VAL A 363 -12.10 -22.62 -11.92
CA VAL A 363 -13.21 -23.44 -11.67
C VAL A 363 -12.81 -24.82 -11.42
N ASP A 364 -12.93 -25.22 -10.21
CA ASP A 364 -13.02 -26.62 -9.85
C ASP A 364 -14.16 -27.32 -10.60
N ASP A 365 -15.13 -26.56 -11.12
CA ASP A 365 -16.24 -27.06 -11.92
C ASP A 365 -16.47 -26.21 -13.17
N PRO A 366 -15.96 -26.63 -14.35
CA PRO A 366 -16.11 -25.90 -15.61
C PRO A 366 -17.55 -25.87 -16.14
N THR A 367 -18.49 -26.59 -15.49
CA THR A 367 -19.90 -26.54 -15.85
C THR A 367 -20.64 -25.37 -15.21
N LYS A 368 -20.05 -24.65 -14.27
CA LYS A 368 -20.63 -23.47 -13.61
C LYS A 368 -20.21 -22.17 -14.27
N VAL A 369 -21.16 -21.31 -14.58
CA VAL A 369 -20.95 -19.95 -15.06
C VAL A 369 -21.90 -18.99 -14.34
N LEU A 370 -21.50 -17.72 -14.22
CA LEU A 370 -22.42 -16.69 -13.73
C LEU A 370 -23.53 -16.46 -14.74
N SER A 371 -24.76 -16.25 -14.25
CA SER A 371 -25.85 -15.74 -15.08
C SER A 371 -25.62 -14.26 -15.40
N LEU A 372 -25.59 -13.91 -16.69
CA LEU A 372 -25.42 -12.51 -17.12
C LEU A 372 -26.60 -11.66 -16.65
N ASP A 373 -27.84 -12.14 -16.82
CA ASP A 373 -29.03 -11.38 -16.44
C ASP A 373 -29.08 -11.12 -14.94
N LYS A 374 -28.74 -12.13 -14.10
CA LYS A 374 -28.65 -11.94 -12.66
C LYS A 374 -27.50 -11.01 -12.26
N SER A 375 -26.38 -11.07 -12.94
CA SER A 375 -25.25 -10.16 -12.66
C SER A 375 -25.60 -8.70 -12.98
N VAL A 376 -26.33 -8.46 -14.07
CA VAL A 376 -26.87 -7.12 -14.41
C VAL A 376 -27.89 -6.67 -13.37
N GLU A 377 -28.81 -7.56 -12.98
CA GLU A 377 -29.83 -7.29 -11.96
C GLU A 377 -29.18 -6.89 -10.62
N TRP A 378 -28.28 -7.72 -10.08
CA TRP A 378 -27.59 -7.45 -8.81
C TRP A 378 -26.81 -6.14 -8.83
N THR A 379 -26.08 -5.88 -9.92
CA THR A 379 -25.32 -4.61 -10.03
C THR A 379 -26.26 -3.40 -10.09
N SER A 380 -27.33 -3.50 -10.89
CA SER A 380 -28.31 -2.40 -11.01
C SER A 380 -29.04 -2.16 -9.70
N GLN A 381 -29.46 -3.21 -9.02
CA GLN A 381 -30.13 -3.10 -7.70
C GLN A 381 -29.19 -2.51 -6.65
N MET A 382 -27.93 -2.93 -6.59
CA MET A 382 -26.93 -2.36 -5.69
C MET A 382 -26.79 -0.83 -5.93
N ILE A 383 -26.72 -0.41 -7.20
CA ILE A 383 -26.64 1.01 -7.55
C ILE A 383 -27.92 1.76 -7.11
N PHE A 384 -29.10 1.23 -7.36
CA PHE A 384 -30.36 1.86 -6.95
C PHE A 384 -30.45 1.97 -5.42
N GLY A 385 -30.14 0.90 -4.67
CA GLY A 385 -30.10 0.95 -3.21
C GLY A 385 -29.09 1.97 -2.67
N TRP A 386 -27.90 2.06 -3.28
CA TRP A 386 -26.89 3.06 -2.95
C TRP A 386 -27.37 4.50 -3.21
N ILE A 387 -28.05 4.74 -4.34
CA ILE A 387 -28.65 6.03 -4.67
C ILE A 387 -29.76 6.39 -3.65
N GLU A 388 -30.57 5.43 -3.24
CA GLU A 388 -31.62 5.63 -2.24
C GLU A 388 -31.02 6.02 -0.88
N GLU A 389 -29.97 5.31 -0.41
CA GLU A 389 -29.24 5.67 0.80
C GLU A 389 -28.63 7.07 0.69
N PHE A 390 -28.01 7.41 -0.44
CA PHE A 390 -27.42 8.72 -0.65
C PHE A 390 -28.48 9.84 -0.62
N LYS A 391 -29.66 9.62 -1.20
CA LYS A 391 -30.79 10.54 -1.08
C LYS A 391 -31.23 10.74 0.36
N TRP A 392 -31.26 9.67 1.16
CA TRP A 392 -31.55 9.75 2.58
C TRP A 392 -30.57 10.66 3.31
N ILE A 393 -29.29 10.50 3.06
CA ILE A 393 -28.24 11.35 3.66
C ILE A 393 -28.44 12.81 3.27
N LEU A 394 -28.70 13.12 2.00
CA LEU A 394 -28.97 14.48 1.54
C LEU A 394 -30.18 15.09 2.23
N ARG A 395 -31.26 14.32 2.40
CA ARG A 395 -32.44 14.75 3.12
C ARG A 395 -32.15 15.06 4.58
N GLU A 396 -31.45 14.20 5.30
CA GLU A 396 -31.08 14.44 6.71
C GLU A 396 -30.19 15.69 6.85
N LEU A 397 -29.44 16.04 5.82
CA LEU A 397 -28.65 17.26 5.73
C LEU A 397 -29.43 18.48 5.24
N ASN A 398 -30.75 18.35 4.98
CA ASN A 398 -31.61 19.39 4.39
C ASN A 398 -31.08 19.91 3.03
N LEU A 399 -30.49 19.04 2.22
CA LEU A 399 -30.03 19.33 0.88
C LEU A 399 -30.99 18.75 -0.17
N ASN A 400 -31.21 19.49 -1.25
CA ASN A 400 -32.10 19.07 -2.34
C ASN A 400 -31.35 18.40 -3.50
N SER A 401 -30.02 18.55 -3.56
CA SER A 401 -29.25 17.97 -4.62
C SER A 401 -27.85 17.54 -4.19
N ALA A 402 -27.29 16.57 -4.92
CA ALA A 402 -25.90 16.09 -4.73
C ALA A 402 -24.88 17.22 -4.93
N SER A 403 -25.14 18.13 -5.88
CA SER A 403 -24.24 19.25 -6.17
C SER A 403 -24.13 20.26 -5.03
N GLU A 404 -25.17 20.39 -4.19
CA GLU A 404 -25.12 21.24 -3.00
C GLU A 404 -24.17 20.70 -1.92
N LEU A 405 -23.84 19.41 -1.92
CA LEU A 405 -22.95 18.79 -0.95
C LEU A 405 -21.46 18.96 -1.28
N VAL A 406 -21.13 19.19 -2.55
CA VAL A 406 -19.72 19.25 -3.00
C VAL A 406 -18.97 20.38 -2.30
N GLY A 407 -17.89 20.04 -1.60
CA GLY A 407 -17.04 20.99 -0.87
C GLY A 407 -17.62 21.51 0.45
N ARG A 408 -18.76 20.99 0.92
CA ARG A 408 -19.43 21.38 2.18
C ARG A 408 -18.75 20.77 3.42
N ARG A 409 -17.46 21.04 3.58
CA ARG A 409 -16.65 20.61 4.74
C ARG A 409 -17.19 21.14 6.08
N ASP A 410 -17.92 22.25 6.03
CA ASP A 410 -18.60 22.86 7.16
C ASP A 410 -19.64 21.93 7.81
N LEU A 411 -20.19 20.98 7.06
CA LEU A 411 -21.12 19.97 7.56
C LEU A 411 -20.41 18.81 8.27
N LEU A 412 -19.09 18.67 8.14
CA LEU A 412 -18.33 17.57 8.74
C LEU A 412 -17.67 17.96 10.07
N ARG A 413 -17.54 16.98 10.96
CA ARG A 413 -16.77 17.05 12.20
C ARG A 413 -15.85 15.85 12.30
N GLY A 414 -14.63 16.09 12.80
CA GLY A 414 -13.66 15.05 13.09
C GLY A 414 -13.75 14.54 14.52
N TYR A 415 -13.72 13.25 14.70
CA TYR A 415 -13.72 12.55 16.00
C TYR A 415 -12.44 11.75 16.15
N ASN A 416 -11.88 11.68 17.36
CA ASN A 416 -10.69 10.86 17.66
C ASN A 416 -9.55 10.99 16.64
N MET A 417 -9.27 12.20 16.16
CA MET A 417 -8.18 12.51 15.26
C MET A 417 -7.37 13.70 15.77
N HIS A 418 -6.15 13.83 15.28
CA HIS A 418 -5.30 14.96 15.62
C HIS A 418 -5.81 16.25 14.97
N GLU A 419 -5.62 17.39 15.63
CA GLU A 419 -6.00 18.71 15.11
C GLU A 419 -5.35 19.00 13.75
N GLU A 420 -4.10 18.56 13.57
CA GLU A 420 -3.39 18.68 12.29
C GLU A 420 -4.15 17.95 11.17
N THR A 421 -4.63 16.73 11.43
CA THR A 421 -5.42 15.96 10.46
C THR A 421 -6.74 16.67 10.13
N ALA A 422 -7.45 17.18 11.15
CA ALA A 422 -8.68 17.95 10.93
C ALA A 422 -8.43 19.21 10.08
N ASN A 423 -7.32 19.91 10.31
CA ASN A 423 -6.89 21.07 9.52
C ASN A 423 -6.54 20.69 8.06
N ILE A 424 -5.88 19.53 7.83
CA ILE A 424 -5.62 19.00 6.49
C ILE A 424 -6.93 18.74 5.75
N LEU A 425 -7.90 18.12 6.41
CA LEU A 425 -9.23 17.85 5.87
C LEU A 425 -10.08 19.13 5.69
N GLY A 426 -9.75 20.20 6.42
CA GLY A 426 -10.54 21.45 6.44
C GLY A 426 -11.83 21.32 7.23
N VAL A 427 -11.87 20.46 8.26
CA VAL A 427 -13.03 20.22 9.13
C VAL A 427 -12.75 20.69 10.56
N LYS A 428 -13.80 20.88 11.36
CA LYS A 428 -13.66 21.16 12.78
C LYS A 428 -13.63 19.86 13.59
N LEU A 429 -12.88 19.87 14.70
CA LEU A 429 -12.95 18.77 15.68
C LEU A 429 -14.22 18.87 16.51
N ASP A 430 -14.78 17.74 16.86
CA ASP A 430 -15.81 17.64 17.89
C ASP A 430 -15.15 17.42 19.25
N HIS A 431 -15.18 18.45 20.09
CA HIS A 431 -14.60 18.44 21.43
C HIS A 431 -15.45 17.69 22.47
N SER A 432 -16.64 17.24 22.13
CA SER A 432 -17.51 16.46 23.01
C SER A 432 -17.10 14.99 23.11
N SER A 433 -16.30 14.49 22.16
CA SER A 433 -15.77 13.13 22.22
C SER A 433 -14.68 13.02 23.29
N LYS A 434 -14.81 12.03 24.18
CA LYS A 434 -13.95 11.85 25.36
C LYS A 434 -12.50 11.42 25.06
N SER A 435 -12.15 11.20 23.83
CA SER A 435 -10.84 10.70 23.44
C SER A 435 -10.30 11.44 22.22
N LEU A 436 -9.50 12.45 22.47
CA LEU A 436 -8.77 13.20 21.47
C LEU A 436 -7.44 12.54 21.08
N VAL A 437 -7.30 11.27 21.38
CA VAL A 437 -6.05 10.57 21.15
C VAL A 437 -6.20 9.82 19.83
N GLY A 438 -5.61 10.37 18.80
CA GLY A 438 -5.34 9.61 17.58
C GLY A 438 -4.58 8.32 17.93
N PRO A 439 -4.49 7.38 17.02
CA PRO A 439 -3.86 6.10 17.28
C PRO A 439 -2.47 6.30 17.87
N GLN A 440 -2.29 5.87 19.09
CA GLN A 440 -1.00 5.95 19.78
C GLN A 440 -0.04 4.94 19.17
N PRO A 441 1.21 5.31 18.97
CA PRO A 441 2.22 4.36 18.56
C PRO A 441 2.36 3.29 19.62
N ILE A 442 2.46 2.07 19.17
CA ILE A 442 2.53 0.92 20.02
C ILE A 442 3.87 0.88 20.73
N GLN A 443 3.82 0.94 22.01
CA GLN A 443 4.98 0.69 22.88
C GLN A 443 5.21 -0.82 23.03
N LYS A 444 6.26 -1.17 23.78
CA LYS A 444 6.75 -2.52 24.08
C LYS A 444 5.69 -3.53 24.58
N GLU A 445 4.49 -3.09 24.90
CA GLU A 445 3.42 -3.90 25.51
C GLU A 445 2.73 -4.88 24.54
N VAL A 446 2.98 -4.76 23.23
CA VAL A 446 2.44 -5.74 22.27
C VAL A 446 3.16 -7.06 22.44
N SER A 447 2.43 -8.10 22.82
CA SER A 447 2.98 -9.45 22.93
C SER A 447 3.57 -9.93 21.60
N ASP A 448 4.52 -10.85 21.66
CA ASP A 448 5.13 -11.41 20.46
C ASP A 448 4.10 -12.05 19.53
N ASP A 449 3.08 -12.71 20.05
CA ASP A 449 2.03 -13.36 19.24
C ASP A 449 1.11 -12.33 18.56
N GLU A 450 0.89 -11.18 19.19
CA GLU A 450 0.14 -10.07 18.57
C GLU A 450 0.98 -9.33 17.53
N TYR A 451 2.28 -9.23 17.73
CA TYR A 451 3.19 -8.60 16.77
C TYR A 451 3.44 -9.50 15.54
N TRP A 452 3.74 -10.78 15.77
CA TRP A 452 4.03 -11.79 14.76
C TRP A 452 2.79 -12.63 14.43
N THR A 453 1.78 -12.00 13.84
CA THR A 453 0.53 -12.69 13.51
C THR A 453 0.73 -13.85 12.55
N PRO A 454 -0.19 -14.84 12.55
CA PRO A 454 -0.17 -15.96 11.61
C PRO A 454 -0.15 -15.51 10.13
N ILE A 455 -0.78 -14.37 9.79
CA ILE A 455 -0.77 -13.81 8.44
C ILE A 455 0.65 -13.36 8.07
N LEU A 456 1.28 -12.54 8.89
CA LEU A 456 2.64 -12.06 8.67
C LEU A 456 3.64 -13.21 8.56
N GLN A 457 3.53 -14.20 9.46
CA GLN A 457 4.36 -15.41 9.39
C GLN A 457 4.11 -16.21 8.10
N GLY A 458 2.85 -16.22 7.61
CA GLY A 458 2.50 -16.82 6.33
C GLY A 458 3.17 -16.13 5.15
N GLU A 459 3.14 -14.80 5.13
CA GLU A 459 3.81 -13.98 4.10
C GLU A 459 5.33 -14.18 4.10
N LEU A 460 5.98 -14.20 5.27
CA LEU A 460 7.41 -14.49 5.38
C LEU A 460 7.77 -15.88 4.81
N ARG A 461 6.94 -16.90 5.09
CA ARG A 461 7.14 -18.23 4.50
C ARG A 461 6.92 -18.26 2.99
N GLU A 462 6.04 -17.41 2.47
CA GLU A 462 5.86 -17.27 1.02
C GLU A 462 7.15 -16.74 0.34
N LEU A 463 7.89 -15.81 0.96
CA LEU A 463 9.16 -15.30 0.43
C LEU A 463 10.22 -16.40 0.24
N SER A 464 10.32 -17.33 1.19
CA SER A 464 11.23 -18.48 1.11
C SER A 464 10.75 -19.60 0.20
N GLY A 465 9.57 -19.50 -0.42
CA GLY A 465 8.94 -20.56 -1.19
C GLY A 465 8.32 -21.69 -0.33
N SER A 466 8.38 -21.62 1.00
CA SER A 466 7.85 -22.65 1.90
C SER A 466 6.33 -22.79 1.84
N ALA A 467 5.63 -21.79 1.31
CA ALA A 467 4.17 -21.78 1.14
C ALA A 467 3.71 -22.26 -0.25
N GLY A 468 4.59 -22.88 -1.01
CA GLY A 468 4.27 -23.45 -2.34
C GLY A 468 4.27 -22.43 -3.48
N ARG A 469 4.90 -21.27 -3.29
CA ARG A 469 5.13 -20.24 -4.32
C ARG A 469 6.56 -20.33 -4.89
N ASN A 470 6.79 -19.54 -5.96
CA ASN A 470 8.14 -19.42 -6.53
C ASN A 470 9.06 -18.80 -5.47
N PRO A 471 10.13 -19.50 -5.09
CA PRO A 471 11.06 -19.00 -4.09
C PRO A 471 11.84 -17.78 -4.59
N GLY A 472 12.17 -16.87 -3.69
CA GLY A 472 12.92 -15.66 -4.01
C GLY A 472 12.14 -14.59 -4.79
N GLU A 473 10.81 -14.73 -4.93
CA GLU A 473 9.95 -13.78 -5.60
C GLU A 473 9.15 -12.93 -4.60
N ALA A 474 8.84 -11.70 -4.97
CA ALA A 474 7.97 -10.82 -4.19
C ALA A 474 6.56 -11.42 -4.05
N VAL A 475 5.93 -11.21 -2.91
CA VAL A 475 4.57 -11.69 -2.65
C VAL A 475 3.57 -10.93 -3.51
N ILE A 476 2.81 -11.66 -4.31
CA ILE A 476 1.74 -11.11 -5.14
C ILE A 476 0.38 -11.36 -4.50
N THR A 477 -0.45 -10.33 -4.49
CA THR A 477 -1.79 -10.35 -3.94
C THR A 477 -2.79 -9.63 -4.85
N SER A 478 -4.03 -9.53 -4.40
CA SER A 478 -5.13 -8.89 -5.16
C SER A 478 -6.14 -8.25 -4.21
N MET A 479 -7.06 -7.47 -4.75
CA MET A 479 -8.05 -6.68 -4.03
C MET A 479 -7.43 -5.53 -3.19
N GLY A 480 -8.17 -4.92 -2.28
CA GLY A 480 -7.71 -3.78 -1.50
C GLY A 480 -6.70 -4.13 -0.40
N THR A 481 -6.12 -3.12 0.20
CA THR A 481 -5.13 -3.26 1.28
C THR A 481 -5.72 -3.91 2.54
N ILE A 482 -4.86 -4.60 3.27
CA ILE A 482 -5.15 -5.14 4.60
C ILE A 482 -4.27 -4.50 5.69
N SER A 483 -3.33 -3.62 5.32
CA SER A 483 -2.42 -2.96 6.27
C SER A 483 -2.99 -1.65 6.82
N ALA A 484 -2.36 -1.14 7.88
CA ALA A 484 -2.66 0.19 8.41
C ALA A 484 -2.57 1.28 7.31
N PRO A 485 -3.39 2.31 7.33
CA PRO A 485 -4.37 2.67 8.35
C PRO A 485 -5.74 1.98 8.20
N PHE A 486 -5.85 0.93 7.44
CA PHE A 486 -7.10 0.21 7.18
C PHE A 486 -7.28 -1.02 8.09
N VAL A 487 -6.38 -1.22 9.06
CA VAL A 487 -6.41 -2.30 10.05
C VAL A 487 -6.50 -1.69 11.45
N ASP A 488 -7.36 -2.21 12.29
CA ASP A 488 -7.65 -1.67 13.63
C ASP A 488 -6.48 -1.73 14.62
N GLN A 489 -5.38 -2.39 14.30
CA GLN A 489 -4.24 -2.57 15.20
C GLN A 489 -2.89 -2.45 14.48
N PRO A 490 -2.39 -1.23 14.28
CA PRO A 490 -1.00 -1.03 13.86
C PRO A 490 -0.04 -1.50 14.97
N ARG A 491 1.10 -2.08 14.59
CA ARG A 491 2.01 -2.77 15.51
C ARG A 491 3.36 -2.10 15.64
N SER A 492 3.66 -1.20 14.74
CA SER A 492 4.91 -0.44 14.68
C SER A 492 4.61 0.94 14.11
N ILE A 493 5.44 1.91 14.46
CA ILE A 493 5.39 3.25 13.84
C ILE A 493 5.53 3.15 12.31
N CYS A 494 6.29 2.17 11.82
CA CYS A 494 6.39 1.92 10.38
C CYS A 494 5.04 1.68 9.69
N ASP A 495 4.01 1.21 10.40
CA ASP A 495 2.67 1.00 9.84
C ASP A 495 1.96 2.32 9.52
N TRP A 496 2.30 3.40 10.22
CA TRP A 496 1.78 4.76 10.00
C TRP A 496 2.53 5.54 8.93
N ILE A 497 3.68 5.04 8.47
CA ILE A 497 4.51 5.65 7.44
C ILE A 497 4.15 5.07 6.09
N ARG A 498 3.87 5.93 5.12
CA ARG A 498 3.58 5.56 3.72
C ARG A 498 4.65 6.13 2.81
N SER A 499 5.12 5.33 1.85
CA SER A 499 5.98 5.82 0.79
C SER A 499 5.15 6.58 -0.24
N ASP A 500 5.69 7.70 -0.71
CA ASP A 500 5.04 8.50 -1.74
C ASP A 500 5.37 7.90 -3.13
N GLY A 501 4.35 7.62 -3.91
CA GLY A 501 4.51 7.02 -5.24
C GLY A 501 4.95 8.03 -6.30
N ALA A 502 5.88 7.65 -7.16
CA ALA A 502 6.27 8.44 -8.31
C ALA A 502 5.19 8.42 -9.40
N GLN A 503 5.00 9.56 -10.07
CA GLN A 503 4.02 9.72 -11.15
C GLN A 503 4.52 10.76 -12.17
N VAL A 504 3.64 11.60 -12.72
CA VAL A 504 3.99 12.56 -13.80
C VAL A 504 5.13 13.51 -13.41
N THR A 505 5.10 14.03 -12.17
CA THR A 505 6.11 15.00 -11.69
C THR A 505 7.46 14.36 -11.37
N ARG A 506 7.48 13.08 -11.14
CA ARG A 506 8.66 12.24 -10.95
C ARG A 506 8.34 10.88 -11.54
N PRO A 507 8.94 10.48 -12.68
CA PRO A 507 8.68 9.20 -13.31
C PRO A 507 9.03 8.03 -12.38
N SER A 508 8.22 7.00 -12.37
CA SER A 508 8.55 5.72 -11.74
C SER A 508 9.61 4.98 -12.58
N ILE A 509 10.37 4.11 -11.91
CA ILE A 509 11.34 3.23 -12.55
C ILE A 509 10.75 1.83 -12.62
N ASP A 510 10.81 1.18 -13.76
CA ASP A 510 10.34 -0.20 -13.93
C ASP A 510 11.40 -1.19 -13.44
N PRO A 511 11.28 -1.77 -12.24
CA PRO A 511 12.32 -2.63 -11.67
C PRO A 511 12.50 -3.97 -12.40
N TYR A 512 11.61 -4.28 -13.35
CA TYR A 512 11.73 -5.47 -14.22
C TYR A 512 12.52 -5.20 -15.50
N ARG A 513 12.77 -3.93 -15.85
CA ARG A 513 13.41 -3.51 -17.11
C ARG A 513 14.58 -2.56 -16.91
N GLU A 514 14.61 -1.87 -15.79
CA GLU A 514 15.62 -0.88 -15.45
C GLU A 514 16.37 -1.31 -14.19
N GLU A 515 17.67 -1.04 -14.14
CA GLU A 515 18.48 -1.38 -13.00
C GLU A 515 18.24 -0.44 -11.83
N ILE A 516 18.04 -1.01 -10.63
CA ILE A 516 18.01 -0.29 -9.36
C ILE A 516 19.15 -0.84 -8.51
N GLU A 517 20.06 0.05 -8.17
CA GLU A 517 21.21 -0.30 -7.32
C GLU A 517 20.78 -0.43 -5.86
N THR A 518 20.96 -1.65 -5.31
CA THR A 518 20.62 -1.93 -3.92
C THR A 518 21.83 -1.98 -3.00
N SER A 519 23.06 -2.00 -3.54
CA SER A 519 24.26 -2.06 -2.72
C SER A 519 24.36 -0.86 -1.76
N THR A 520 24.92 -1.11 -0.57
CA THR A 520 25.27 -0.10 0.42
C THR A 520 26.72 -0.28 0.85
N TYR A 521 27.35 0.82 1.27
CA TYR A 521 28.77 0.87 1.62
C TYR A 521 28.89 1.31 3.08
N LEU A 522 29.64 0.52 3.84
CA LEU A 522 29.97 0.78 5.24
C LEU A 522 31.46 1.01 5.41
N ALA A 523 31.87 1.56 6.56
CA ALA A 523 33.27 1.71 6.95
C ALA A 523 34.11 2.41 5.85
N HIS A 524 33.67 3.61 5.45
CA HIS A 524 34.29 4.43 4.41
C HIS A 524 34.43 3.73 3.04
N GLY A 525 33.59 2.71 2.77
CA GLY A 525 33.61 1.96 1.54
C GLY A 525 34.41 0.66 1.59
N ASP A 526 35.09 0.36 2.69
CA ASP A 526 35.85 -0.89 2.86
C ASP A 526 34.96 -2.15 2.92
N LEU A 527 33.68 -1.95 3.27
CA LEU A 527 32.67 -2.99 3.32
C LEU A 527 31.52 -2.67 2.36
N ARG A 528 31.38 -3.46 1.33
CA ARG A 528 30.26 -3.38 0.40
C ARG A 528 29.27 -4.49 0.68
N LEU A 529 28.03 -4.13 0.96
CA LEU A 529 26.90 -5.05 1.02
C LEU A 529 26.15 -5.06 -0.30
N SER A 530 25.66 -6.21 -0.74
CA SER A 530 24.89 -6.37 -1.98
C SER A 530 23.51 -5.68 -1.92
N ASN A 531 22.99 -5.47 -0.71
CA ASN A 531 21.75 -4.77 -0.43
C ASN A 531 21.75 -4.28 1.03
N PRO A 532 20.79 -3.42 1.44
CA PRO A 532 20.78 -2.84 2.78
C PRO A 532 20.26 -3.81 3.87
N ILE A 533 20.33 -5.11 3.61
CA ILE A 533 19.95 -6.16 4.57
C ILE A 533 21.23 -6.78 5.14
N TYR A 534 21.25 -7.05 6.43
CA TYR A 534 22.21 -7.97 7.02
C TYR A 534 21.50 -8.96 7.95
N LEU A 535 22.17 -10.03 8.32
CA LEU A 535 21.65 -10.99 9.27
C LEU A 535 21.98 -10.50 10.68
N GLY A 536 20.93 -10.08 11.40
CA GLY A 536 21.03 -9.52 12.74
C GLY A 536 21.35 -10.60 13.79
N ARG A 537 21.70 -10.14 14.99
CA ARG A 537 22.03 -11.01 16.13
C ARG A 537 20.86 -11.93 16.47
N LEU A 538 21.20 -13.21 16.71
CA LEU A 538 20.24 -14.19 17.18
C LEU A 538 20.25 -14.22 18.72
N THR A 539 19.05 -14.27 19.32
CA THR A 539 18.89 -14.35 20.78
C THR A 539 19.23 -15.72 21.35
N GLU A 540 19.31 -16.74 20.49
CA GLU A 540 19.60 -18.11 20.88
C GLU A 540 20.72 -18.71 20.01
N GLU A 541 21.65 -19.40 20.64
CA GLU A 541 22.78 -20.07 19.99
C GLU A 541 22.39 -21.46 19.47
N GLY A 542 22.98 -21.89 18.35
CA GLY A 542 22.78 -23.23 17.79
C GLY A 542 23.40 -23.43 16.41
N SER A 543 23.13 -24.57 15.79
CA SER A 543 23.62 -24.93 14.46
C SER A 543 23.15 -23.97 13.34
N ILE A 544 22.11 -23.18 13.61
CA ILE A 544 21.58 -22.19 12.68
C ILE A 544 22.56 -21.04 12.40
N GLU A 545 23.44 -20.70 13.37
CA GLU A 545 24.43 -19.62 13.18
C GLU A 545 25.40 -19.89 12.03
N ASN A 546 25.82 -21.13 11.82
CA ASN A 546 26.67 -21.50 10.70
C ASN A 546 25.97 -21.26 9.35
N ILE A 547 24.67 -21.59 9.27
CA ILE A 547 23.88 -21.34 8.06
C ILE A 547 23.74 -19.83 7.80
N PHE A 548 23.47 -19.02 8.83
CA PHE A 548 23.41 -17.56 8.71
C PHE A 548 24.74 -16.99 8.20
N TYR A 549 25.84 -17.48 8.69
CA TYR A 549 27.14 -17.06 8.26
C TYR A 549 27.42 -17.42 6.79
N GLU A 550 27.20 -18.69 6.40
CA GLU A 550 27.38 -19.14 5.03
C GLU A 550 26.54 -18.33 4.04
N VAL A 551 25.28 -18.06 4.38
CA VAL A 551 24.38 -17.23 3.57
C VAL A 551 24.86 -15.78 3.51
N ALA A 552 25.29 -15.19 4.62
CA ALA A 552 25.82 -13.84 4.62
C ALA A 552 27.05 -13.72 3.71
N ALA A 553 27.96 -14.67 3.82
CA ALA A 553 29.17 -14.70 3.03
C ALA A 553 28.90 -14.94 1.53
N SER A 554 28.02 -15.90 1.18
CA SER A 554 27.65 -16.22 -0.20
C SER A 554 26.94 -15.08 -0.91
N MET A 555 26.11 -14.31 -0.17
CA MET A 555 25.31 -13.23 -0.71
C MET A 555 25.97 -11.84 -0.59
N GLY A 556 27.17 -11.73 -0.03
CA GLY A 556 27.84 -10.44 0.18
C GLY A 556 27.14 -9.54 1.20
N LEU A 557 26.74 -10.13 2.33
CA LEU A 557 26.08 -9.46 3.46
C LEU A 557 26.96 -9.56 4.72
N LEU A 558 26.54 -8.89 5.81
CA LEU A 558 27.09 -9.09 7.15
C LEU A 558 26.22 -10.06 7.95
N PHE A 559 26.83 -10.74 8.91
CA PHE A 559 26.15 -11.44 9.99
C PHE A 559 26.68 -10.96 11.35
N ASN A 560 25.80 -10.45 12.20
CA ASN A 560 26.11 -10.07 13.56
C ASN A 560 26.03 -11.29 14.46
N SER A 561 27.18 -11.96 14.68
CA SER A 561 27.28 -13.19 15.44
C SER A 561 27.55 -12.93 16.93
N ASN A 562 27.09 -13.83 17.79
CA ASN A 562 27.38 -13.78 19.24
C ASN A 562 28.80 -14.28 19.57
N LYS A 563 29.45 -14.99 18.64
CA LYS A 563 30.76 -15.63 18.86
C LYS A 563 31.52 -15.77 17.54
N LEU A 564 32.83 -16.03 17.64
CA LEU A 564 33.61 -16.45 16.50
C LEU A 564 33.29 -17.93 16.24
N LEU A 565 32.90 -18.24 15.01
CA LEU A 565 32.53 -19.60 14.61
C LEU A 565 33.80 -20.45 14.30
N ASP A 566 33.91 -21.67 14.86
CA ASP A 566 35.15 -22.47 14.87
C ASP A 566 35.51 -23.09 13.52
N ASP A 567 34.54 -23.48 12.71
CA ASP A 567 34.71 -24.26 11.48
C ASP A 567 34.65 -23.44 10.19
N VAL A 568 34.87 -22.15 10.28
CA VAL A 568 34.61 -21.24 9.19
C VAL A 568 35.84 -21.00 8.31
N ASN A 569 35.63 -20.95 7.00
CA ASN A 569 36.66 -20.63 6.03
C ASN A 569 37.17 -19.19 6.28
N LYS A 570 38.42 -19.03 6.69
CA LYS A 570 39.05 -17.74 7.04
C LYS A 570 38.94 -16.67 5.94
N SER A 571 38.78 -17.07 4.68
CA SER A 571 38.58 -16.14 3.57
C SER A 571 37.23 -15.42 3.61
N MET A 572 36.26 -15.92 4.39
CA MET A 572 34.89 -15.36 4.51
C MET A 572 34.68 -14.55 5.80
N ASN A 573 35.67 -14.43 6.67
CA ASN A 573 35.58 -13.72 7.94
C ASN A 573 35.23 -12.22 7.81
N SER A 574 35.46 -11.63 6.64
CA SER A 574 35.07 -10.25 6.35
C SER A 574 33.53 -10.00 6.38
N SER A 575 32.73 -11.07 6.32
CA SER A 575 31.26 -11.03 6.44
C SER A 575 30.78 -11.14 7.89
N LEU A 576 31.68 -11.25 8.87
CA LEU A 576 31.33 -11.33 10.28
C LEU A 576 31.48 -9.99 11.00
N LEU A 577 30.52 -9.76 11.88
CA LEU A 577 30.54 -8.74 12.91
C LEU A 577 30.48 -9.47 14.26
N ILE A 578 31.57 -9.45 15.01
CA ILE A 578 31.73 -10.24 16.25
C ILE A 578 31.95 -9.38 17.49
N PRO A 579 31.57 -9.84 18.68
CA PRO A 579 31.90 -9.14 19.92
C PRO A 579 33.41 -8.99 20.13
N HIS A 580 33.84 -7.84 20.66
CA HIS A 580 35.25 -7.59 20.94
C HIS A 580 35.87 -8.66 21.85
N SER A 581 35.09 -9.19 22.79
CA SER A 581 35.54 -10.24 23.70
C SER A 581 35.89 -11.55 22.99
N GLU A 582 35.28 -11.82 21.85
CA GLU A 582 35.60 -12.96 20.99
C GLU A 582 36.84 -12.65 20.11
N PHE A 583 36.94 -11.39 19.65
CA PHE A 583 38.07 -10.92 18.86
C PHE A 583 39.40 -11.06 19.64
N LEU A 584 39.40 -10.86 20.94
CA LEU A 584 40.60 -10.97 21.78
C LEU A 584 40.99 -12.39 22.15
N LYS A 585 40.18 -13.42 21.88
CA LYS A 585 40.43 -14.80 22.35
C LYS A 585 41.11 -15.71 21.35
N LYS A 586 41.03 -15.48 20.04
CA LYS A 586 41.41 -16.45 18.98
C LYS A 586 42.22 -15.82 17.83
N ASP A 587 42.74 -16.66 16.90
CA ASP A 587 43.28 -16.21 15.65
C ASP A 587 42.21 -15.50 14.79
N ASN A 588 42.35 -14.19 14.68
CA ASN A 588 41.38 -13.27 14.12
C ASN A 588 41.62 -12.91 12.65
N SER A 589 42.42 -13.69 11.94
CA SER A 589 42.74 -13.40 10.56
C SER A 589 41.50 -13.27 9.68
N GLY A 590 41.36 -12.12 9.04
CA GLY A 590 40.24 -11.80 8.13
C GLY A 590 39.05 -11.12 8.78
N ILE A 591 38.92 -10.97 10.10
CA ILE A 591 37.88 -10.18 10.74
C ILE A 591 38.15 -8.68 10.47
N LYS A 592 37.18 -8.00 9.93
CA LYS A 592 37.22 -6.55 9.65
C LYS A 592 36.40 -5.71 10.61
N CYS A 593 35.37 -6.28 11.23
CA CYS A 593 34.42 -5.56 12.06
C CYS A 593 34.23 -6.21 13.43
N VAL A 594 34.22 -5.35 14.45
CA VAL A 594 34.01 -5.76 15.84
C VAL A 594 32.89 -4.94 16.48
N THR A 595 32.03 -5.59 17.27
CA THR A 595 31.02 -4.89 18.08
C THR A 595 31.50 -4.73 19.51
N ILE A 596 31.19 -3.59 20.09
CA ILE A 596 31.37 -3.30 21.52
C ILE A 596 30.06 -2.74 22.08
N ASP A 597 29.71 -3.15 23.29
CA ASP A 597 28.51 -2.63 23.95
C ASP A 597 28.78 -1.22 24.52
N TYR A 598 27.77 -0.34 24.51
CA TYR A 598 27.88 1.07 24.90
C TYR A 598 28.43 1.29 26.31
N ASN A 599 28.28 0.31 27.19
CA ASN A 599 28.80 0.33 28.57
C ASN A 599 30.27 -0.09 28.69
N GLN A 600 30.94 -0.39 27.59
CA GLN A 600 32.34 -0.84 27.48
C GLN A 600 33.19 0.06 26.55
N ILE A 601 32.75 1.28 26.30
CA ILE A 601 33.40 2.23 25.39
C ILE A 601 34.81 2.63 25.79
N ASP A 602 35.21 2.46 27.03
CA ASP A 602 36.58 2.64 27.54
C ASP A 602 37.61 1.71 26.86
N GLN A 603 37.15 0.62 26.25
CA GLN A 603 38.01 -0.32 25.51
C GLN A 603 38.27 0.08 24.05
N ILE A 604 37.58 1.10 23.53
CA ILE A 604 37.72 1.56 22.13
C ILE A 604 39.16 1.97 21.82
N GLU A 605 39.85 2.67 22.75
CA GLU A 605 41.23 3.13 22.52
C GLU A 605 42.21 1.96 22.31
N GLU A 606 42.02 0.85 23.01
CA GLU A 606 42.84 -0.35 22.83
C GLU A 606 42.53 -1.06 21.49
N LEU A 607 41.24 -1.22 21.18
CA LEU A 607 40.78 -1.83 19.93
C LEU A 607 41.20 -1.02 18.69
N SER A 608 41.23 0.29 18.78
CA SER A 608 41.60 1.19 17.66
C SER A 608 43.07 1.09 17.25
N LYS A 609 43.92 0.34 17.99
CA LYS A 609 45.28 0.04 17.60
C LYS A 609 45.37 -1.08 16.55
N ASN A 610 44.30 -1.83 16.35
CA ASN A 610 44.21 -2.84 15.33
C ASN A 610 43.55 -2.23 14.06
N ASP A 611 43.84 -2.82 12.91
CA ASP A 611 43.25 -2.42 11.62
C ASP A 611 41.86 -3.05 11.47
N ILE A 612 40.90 -2.58 12.28
CA ILE A 612 39.55 -3.06 12.36
C ILE A 612 38.55 -1.92 12.48
N HIS A 613 37.34 -2.15 12.00
CA HIS A 613 36.19 -1.25 12.17
C HIS A 613 35.46 -1.56 13.48
N ILE A 614 35.23 -0.52 14.28
CA ILE A 614 34.58 -0.63 15.59
C ILE A 614 33.15 -0.10 15.48
N MET A 615 32.18 -0.96 15.82
CA MET A 615 30.77 -0.61 15.87
C MET A 615 30.24 -0.70 17.30
N VAL A 616 29.67 0.39 17.81
CA VAL A 616 29.13 0.47 19.15
C VAL A 616 27.65 0.13 19.16
N ARG A 617 27.26 -0.87 19.96
CA ARG A 617 25.88 -1.32 20.08
C ARG A 617 25.15 -0.66 21.24
N PHE A 618 23.95 -0.16 20.94
CA PHE A 618 23.05 0.53 21.89
C PHE A 618 21.66 -0.10 21.88
N PRO A 619 20.93 -0.05 23.02
CA PRO A 619 19.51 -0.36 23.04
C PRO A 619 18.67 0.72 22.33
N SER A 620 17.48 0.36 21.86
CA SER A 620 16.52 1.34 21.33
C SER A 620 15.77 2.03 22.47
N ASN A 621 16.34 3.08 23.07
CA ASN A 621 15.74 3.81 24.21
C ASN A 621 16.15 5.29 24.24
N GLU A 622 15.53 6.09 25.14
CA GLU A 622 15.81 7.51 25.29
C GLU A 622 17.25 7.79 25.74
N LYS A 623 17.84 6.96 26.61
CA LYS A 623 19.22 7.12 27.08
C LYS A 623 20.23 7.04 25.95
N THR A 624 19.97 6.23 24.94
CA THR A 624 20.81 6.12 23.76
C THR A 624 20.96 7.48 23.08
N ILE A 625 19.85 8.20 22.92
CA ILE A 625 19.86 9.55 22.28
C ILE A 625 20.77 10.50 23.03
N ASP A 626 20.77 10.46 24.38
CA ASP A 626 21.62 11.32 25.21
C ASP A 626 23.10 10.91 25.17
N LEU A 627 23.41 9.64 24.98
CA LEU A 627 24.77 9.10 25.00
C LEU A 627 25.52 9.24 23.67
N ILE A 628 24.82 9.21 22.53
CA ILE A 628 25.42 9.28 21.19
C ILE A 628 26.41 10.44 21.03
N PRO A 629 26.15 11.70 21.47
CA PRO A 629 27.11 12.79 21.33
C PRO A 629 28.47 12.52 21.96
N SER A 630 28.53 11.82 23.10
CA SER A 630 29.79 11.49 23.78
C SER A 630 30.58 10.37 23.09
N VAL A 631 29.89 9.49 22.39
CA VAL A 631 30.52 8.35 21.69
C VAL A 631 31.04 8.75 20.30
N ILE A 632 30.43 9.76 19.67
CA ILE A 632 30.87 10.29 18.37
C ILE A 632 32.32 10.80 18.42
N GLU A 633 32.79 11.27 19.58
CA GLU A 633 34.16 11.76 19.77
C GLU A 633 35.20 10.64 19.82
N GLN A 634 34.75 9.40 19.97
CA GLN A 634 35.62 8.21 19.99
C GLN A 634 35.96 7.77 18.54
N LYS A 635 37.01 6.94 18.40
CA LYS A 635 37.42 6.37 17.10
C LYS A 635 36.52 5.18 16.72
N ILE A 636 35.28 5.46 16.35
CA ILE A 636 34.30 4.45 15.90
C ILE A 636 33.97 4.62 14.42
N THR A 637 33.58 3.54 13.77
CA THR A 637 33.13 3.53 12.38
C THR A 637 31.62 3.33 12.24
N GLY A 638 30.95 2.89 13.30
CA GLY A 638 29.50 2.71 13.24
C GLY A 638 28.82 2.60 14.60
N ILE A 639 27.51 2.76 14.56
CA ILE A 639 26.56 2.59 15.66
C ILE A 639 25.53 1.54 15.25
N ILE A 640 25.20 0.64 16.15
CA ILE A 640 24.14 -0.35 15.98
C ILE A 640 23.04 -0.08 17.00
N ILE A 641 21.82 0.18 16.54
CA ILE A 641 20.64 0.25 17.39
C ILE A 641 19.99 -1.12 17.38
N ASP A 642 20.00 -1.78 18.53
CA ASP A 642 19.48 -3.13 18.69
C ASP A 642 18.23 -3.12 19.60
N TRP A 643 17.08 -3.55 19.04
CA TRP A 643 15.83 -3.63 19.78
C TRP A 643 15.88 -4.63 20.95
N ASP A 644 16.58 -5.75 20.75
CA ASP A 644 16.61 -6.86 21.70
C ASP A 644 17.72 -6.71 22.75
N PHE A 645 18.52 -5.63 22.65
CA PHE A 645 19.58 -5.34 23.60
C PHE A 645 19.02 -4.71 24.88
N GLU A 646 19.14 -5.39 26.01
CA GLU A 646 18.60 -5.05 27.33
C GLU A 646 17.05 -4.94 27.43
N ASN A 647 16.49 -5.57 28.47
CA ASN A 647 15.05 -5.46 28.83
C ASN A 647 14.76 -4.14 29.56
N ASN A 648 14.68 -3.02 28.86
CA ASN A 648 14.51 -1.69 29.46
C ASN A 648 13.07 -1.18 29.43
N GLN A 649 12.65 -0.54 30.54
CA GLN A 649 11.34 0.11 30.69
C GLN A 649 11.18 1.37 29.81
N ASP A 650 12.28 1.96 29.31
CA ASP A 650 12.30 3.21 28.54
C ASP A 650 12.52 2.99 27.04
N THR A 651 12.08 1.85 26.50
CA THR A 651 12.24 1.51 25.09
C THR A 651 11.41 2.43 24.18
N ILE A 652 12.02 2.93 23.10
CA ILE A 652 11.35 3.69 22.03
C ILE A 652 11.35 2.88 20.73
N ASP A 653 10.39 3.16 19.86
CA ASP A 653 10.30 2.47 18.56
C ASP A 653 11.58 2.68 17.73
N LEU A 654 12.03 1.63 17.03
CA LEU A 654 13.23 1.64 16.18
C LEU A 654 13.22 2.79 15.17
N ALA A 655 12.07 3.14 14.61
CA ALA A 655 11.94 4.22 13.65
C ALA A 655 12.29 5.59 14.28
N ILE A 656 11.84 5.83 15.50
CA ILE A 656 12.18 7.07 16.24
C ILE A 656 13.67 7.10 16.55
N CYS A 657 14.20 6.04 17.18
CA CYS A 657 15.60 5.98 17.56
C CYS A 657 16.52 6.16 16.35
N THR A 658 16.23 5.48 15.24
CA THR A 658 16.97 5.62 13.98
C THR A 658 16.97 7.06 13.47
N SER A 659 15.80 7.69 13.43
CA SER A 659 15.67 9.07 12.94
C SER A 659 16.42 10.09 13.79
N GLU A 660 16.33 9.96 15.11
CA GLU A 660 17.01 10.89 16.05
C GLU A 660 18.52 10.70 16.04
N VAL A 661 19.00 9.45 16.02
CA VAL A 661 20.45 9.19 15.90
C VAL A 661 21.00 9.70 14.57
N ASP A 662 20.32 9.47 13.44
CA ASP A 662 20.73 10.04 12.15
C ASP A 662 20.77 11.59 12.19
N ASN A 663 19.77 12.23 12.84
CA ASN A 663 19.77 13.68 13.02
C ASN A 663 20.95 14.17 13.86
N ILE A 664 21.30 13.48 14.94
CA ILE A 664 22.48 13.82 15.76
C ILE A 664 23.74 13.71 14.91
N LEU A 665 23.92 12.60 14.18
CA LEU A 665 25.09 12.39 13.31
C LEU A 665 25.20 13.47 12.22
N ARG A 666 24.10 13.91 11.63
CA ARG A 666 24.06 14.97 10.59
C ARG A 666 24.38 16.37 11.15
N ASN A 667 24.05 16.61 12.41
CA ASN A 667 24.22 17.93 13.05
C ASN A 667 25.50 18.04 13.89
N THR A 668 26.24 16.93 14.08
CA THR A 668 27.51 16.92 14.82
C THR A 668 28.68 16.85 13.86
N ARG A 669 29.78 17.47 14.22
CA ARG A 669 31.05 17.45 13.47
C ARG A 669 32.15 16.74 14.26
N ILE A 670 32.89 15.90 13.56
CA ILE A 670 34.15 15.32 14.02
C ILE A 670 35.24 16.11 13.28
N ASN A 671 35.99 16.95 14.02
CA ASN A 671 36.91 17.91 13.40
C ASN A 671 36.18 18.81 12.39
N THR A 672 36.47 18.63 11.10
CA THR A 672 35.91 19.44 9.99
C THR A 672 34.78 18.71 9.24
N THR A 673 34.62 17.38 9.46
CA THR A 673 33.69 16.55 8.73
C THR A 673 32.38 16.36 9.51
N ILE A 674 31.26 16.20 8.82
CA ILE A 674 29.97 15.82 9.44
C ILE A 674 30.10 14.39 9.93
N ALA A 675 29.71 14.14 11.20
CA ALA A 675 29.83 12.81 11.82
C ALA A 675 29.12 11.71 11.00
N ARG A 676 28.02 12.02 10.32
CA ARG A 676 27.28 11.10 9.46
C ARG A 676 28.10 10.59 8.26
N ASN A 677 29.10 11.31 7.82
CA ASN A 677 30.01 10.87 6.74
C ASN A 677 31.08 9.90 7.23
N GLU A 678 31.34 9.87 8.53
CA GLU A 678 32.40 9.07 9.16
C GLU A 678 31.82 7.84 9.88
N ILE A 679 30.57 7.93 10.35
CA ILE A 679 29.93 6.94 11.20
C ILE A 679 28.70 6.36 10.51
N ASN A 680 28.68 5.07 10.29
CA ASN A 680 27.52 4.35 9.80
C ASN A 680 26.49 4.10 10.90
N LEU A 681 25.22 4.01 10.53
CA LEU A 681 24.11 3.67 11.40
C LEU A 681 23.47 2.34 10.95
N LEU A 682 23.58 1.31 11.77
CA LEU A 682 22.94 0.02 11.59
C LEU A 682 21.78 -0.11 12.57
N VAL A 683 20.75 -0.84 12.17
CA VAL A 683 19.56 -1.07 13.00
C VAL A 683 19.19 -2.54 12.93
N GLU A 684 18.90 -3.18 14.06
CA GLU A 684 18.51 -4.61 14.07
C GLU A 684 17.50 -4.95 15.17
N GLY A 685 17.05 -6.18 15.16
CA GLY A 685 16.26 -6.80 16.22
C GLY A 685 14.97 -7.46 15.77
N SER A 686 14.27 -8.06 16.75
CA SER A 686 13.04 -8.83 16.52
C SER A 686 11.84 -8.00 16.07
N ARG A 687 11.95 -6.69 15.96
CA ARG A 687 10.89 -5.78 15.47
C ARG A 687 11.04 -5.39 14.01
N VAL A 688 12.07 -5.84 13.31
CA VAL A 688 12.20 -5.71 11.85
C VAL A 688 11.48 -6.89 11.20
N ARG A 689 10.42 -6.63 10.43
CA ARG A 689 9.51 -7.67 9.92
C ARG A 689 9.76 -8.04 8.45
N MET A 690 9.81 -7.03 7.57
CA MET A 690 9.76 -7.24 6.12
C MET A 690 10.46 -6.11 5.37
N ALA A 691 10.55 -6.26 4.05
CA ALA A 691 11.22 -5.31 3.16
C ALA A 691 10.72 -3.87 3.30
N ALA A 692 9.43 -3.67 3.60
CA ALA A 692 8.87 -2.33 3.81
C ALA A 692 9.42 -1.64 5.06
N ASP A 693 9.64 -2.37 6.16
CA ASP A 693 10.26 -1.81 7.36
C ASP A 693 11.71 -1.41 7.08
N ILE A 694 12.46 -2.29 6.37
CA ILE A 694 13.84 -2.03 5.96
C ILE A 694 13.91 -0.75 5.11
N PHE A 695 13.06 -0.64 4.08
CA PHE A 695 13.00 0.53 3.20
C PHE A 695 12.75 1.83 3.96
N LYS A 696 11.84 1.80 4.93
CA LYS A 696 11.50 2.96 5.78
C LYS A 696 12.63 3.32 6.74
N LEU A 697 13.26 2.33 7.39
CA LEU A 697 14.38 2.55 8.30
C LEU A 697 15.60 3.11 7.56
N VAL A 698 15.87 2.65 6.34
CA VAL A 698 16.92 3.25 5.49
C VAL A 698 16.56 4.70 5.13
N GLY A 699 15.31 4.95 4.77
CA GLY A 699 14.84 6.33 4.53
C GLY A 699 14.89 7.24 5.76
N LEU A 700 14.85 6.68 6.96
CA LEU A 700 15.03 7.39 8.22
C LEU A 700 16.50 7.58 8.61
N GLY A 701 17.42 6.87 7.95
CA GLY A 701 18.86 7.08 8.12
C GLY A 701 19.69 5.83 8.40
N ALA A 702 19.12 4.61 8.43
CA ALA A 702 19.91 3.40 8.60
C ALA A 702 20.69 3.06 7.30
N ASP A 703 22.01 2.85 7.37
CA ASP A 703 22.81 2.36 6.24
C ASP A 703 22.48 0.90 5.90
N ALA A 704 22.20 0.09 6.91
CA ALA A 704 21.77 -1.29 6.76
C ALA A 704 20.86 -1.70 7.93
N VAL A 705 20.00 -2.69 7.67
CA VAL A 705 19.00 -3.16 8.62
C VAL A 705 19.11 -4.67 8.79
N GLY A 706 19.28 -5.10 10.04
CA GLY A 706 19.42 -6.50 10.43
C GLY A 706 18.09 -7.20 10.63
N ILE A 707 17.91 -8.33 9.96
CA ILE A 707 16.80 -9.24 10.17
C ILE A 707 17.25 -10.41 11.05
N SER A 708 16.55 -10.66 12.14
CA SER A 708 16.80 -11.80 13.04
C SER A 708 15.59 -12.72 13.09
N LYS A 709 14.56 -12.38 13.84
CA LYS A 709 13.35 -13.18 14.00
C LYS A 709 12.57 -13.37 12.69
N ALA A 710 12.53 -12.36 11.82
CA ALA A 710 11.91 -12.49 10.49
C ALA A 710 12.59 -13.59 9.66
N ALA A 711 13.92 -13.65 9.66
CA ALA A 711 14.69 -14.69 8.98
C ALA A 711 14.36 -16.08 9.53
N LEU A 712 14.34 -16.26 10.85
CA LEU A 712 13.97 -17.52 11.49
C LEU A 712 12.54 -17.98 11.15
N LEU A 713 11.57 -17.06 11.19
CA LEU A 713 10.18 -17.35 10.86
C LEU A 713 9.98 -17.71 9.38
N SER A 714 10.73 -17.10 8.47
CA SER A 714 10.65 -17.39 7.04
C SER A 714 11.07 -18.83 6.71
N ILE A 715 12.08 -19.35 7.38
CA ILE A 715 12.55 -20.73 7.22
C ILE A 715 11.79 -21.74 8.10
N ASN A 716 10.81 -21.26 8.87
CA ASN A 716 10.02 -22.05 9.82
C ASN A 716 10.86 -22.68 10.94
N TYR A 717 11.89 -21.96 11.42
CA TYR A 717 12.72 -22.36 12.54
C TYR A 717 12.13 -21.88 13.86
N ASP A 718 11.87 -22.80 14.79
CA ASP A 718 11.39 -22.52 16.15
C ASP A 718 12.40 -23.09 17.16
N PRO A 719 13.20 -22.24 17.81
CA PRO A 719 14.23 -22.69 18.75
C PRO A 719 13.68 -23.57 19.87
N LYS A 720 12.44 -23.33 20.32
CA LYS A 720 11.82 -24.10 21.42
C LYS A 720 11.49 -25.53 21.02
N LYS A 721 11.08 -25.74 19.77
CA LYS A 721 10.80 -27.10 19.24
C LYS A 721 12.09 -27.88 19.05
N PHE A 722 13.16 -27.24 18.57
CA PHE A 722 14.44 -27.90 18.33
C PHE A 722 15.22 -28.27 19.61
N ARG A 723 15.02 -27.54 20.72
CA ARG A 723 15.61 -27.90 22.02
C ARG A 723 15.00 -29.15 22.66
N ASN A 724 13.73 -29.45 22.36
CA ASN A 724 13.00 -30.58 22.97
C ASN A 724 13.08 -31.87 22.14
N ASP A 725 13.40 -31.79 20.86
CA ASP A 725 13.60 -32.94 19.99
C ASP A 725 15.09 -33.32 19.98
N SER A 726 15.43 -34.42 20.64
CA SER A 726 16.74 -35.05 20.59
C SER A 726 17.14 -35.57 19.18
N ASN A 727 16.40 -35.16 18.16
CA ASN A 727 16.61 -35.51 16.74
C ASN A 727 17.13 -34.29 15.95
N GLU A 728 18.36 -33.84 16.25
CA GLU A 728 19.14 -32.97 15.35
C GLU A 728 19.35 -33.60 13.96
N SER A 729 19.09 -34.90 13.82
CA SER A 729 19.30 -35.68 12.59
C SER A 729 18.31 -35.37 11.45
N ASN A 730 17.25 -34.61 11.67
CA ASN A 730 16.23 -34.27 10.64
C ASN A 730 16.31 -32.81 10.14
N PHE A 731 17.31 -32.03 10.55
CA PHE A 731 17.50 -30.68 10.10
C PHE A 731 18.26 -30.66 8.77
N ASP A 732 17.57 -30.41 7.67
CA ASP A 732 18.16 -30.29 6.33
C ASP A 732 18.84 -28.92 6.20
N GLN A 733 20.14 -28.87 6.48
CA GLN A 733 20.91 -27.63 6.46
C GLN A 733 20.95 -26.98 5.07
N ASP A 734 21.11 -27.77 4.00
CA ASP A 734 21.13 -27.26 2.63
C ASP A 734 19.81 -26.61 2.24
N LYS A 735 18.70 -27.26 2.54
CA LYS A 735 17.38 -26.73 2.28
C LYS A 735 17.05 -25.48 3.12
N THR A 736 17.56 -25.42 4.34
CA THR A 736 17.37 -24.26 5.22
C THR A 736 18.19 -23.08 4.73
N ARG A 737 19.44 -23.32 4.28
CA ARG A 737 20.28 -22.32 3.64
C ARG A 737 19.60 -21.75 2.40
N GLU A 738 19.15 -22.62 1.49
CA GLU A 738 18.45 -22.23 0.27
C GLU A 738 17.21 -21.36 0.56
N LYS A 739 16.40 -21.72 1.56
CA LYS A 739 15.23 -20.92 1.95
C LYS A 739 15.61 -19.55 2.49
N LEU A 740 16.67 -19.44 3.28
CA LEU A 740 17.14 -18.15 3.79
C LEU A 740 17.65 -17.26 2.66
N GLU A 741 18.43 -17.83 1.71
CA GLU A 741 18.86 -17.12 0.50
C GLU A 741 17.67 -16.61 -0.30
N TYR A 742 16.64 -17.44 -0.52
CA TYR A 742 15.40 -17.02 -1.20
C TYR A 742 14.64 -15.91 -0.47
N THR A 743 14.60 -15.96 0.87
CA THR A 743 13.98 -14.89 1.66
C THR A 743 14.68 -13.55 1.43
N ILE A 744 16.01 -13.53 1.46
CA ILE A 744 16.79 -12.32 1.24
C ILE A 744 16.62 -11.80 -0.20
N LEU A 745 16.68 -12.70 -1.20
CA LEU A 745 16.44 -12.35 -2.60
C LEU A 745 15.04 -11.75 -2.81
N ALA A 746 14.01 -12.33 -2.19
CA ALA A 746 12.65 -11.82 -2.27
C ALA A 746 12.53 -10.43 -1.62
N MET A 747 13.10 -10.25 -0.42
CA MET A 747 13.12 -8.93 0.24
C MET A 747 13.88 -7.90 -0.59
N GLN A 748 15.00 -8.27 -1.22
CA GLN A 748 15.74 -7.39 -2.14
C GLN A 748 14.87 -6.98 -3.34
N LYS A 749 14.12 -7.91 -3.93
CA LYS A 749 13.16 -7.61 -5.01
C LYS A 749 12.06 -6.68 -4.55
N GLU A 750 11.53 -6.87 -3.34
CA GLU A 750 10.52 -5.99 -2.76
C GLU A 750 11.08 -4.58 -2.50
N ILE A 751 12.34 -4.45 -2.04
CA ILE A 751 13.03 -3.15 -1.92
C ILE A 751 13.18 -2.48 -3.30
N LYS A 752 13.54 -3.22 -4.35
CA LYS A 752 13.60 -2.69 -5.72
C LYS A 752 12.23 -2.22 -6.22
N LEU A 753 11.16 -2.96 -5.90
CA LEU A 753 9.79 -2.55 -6.22
C LEU A 753 9.40 -1.24 -5.53
N LEU A 754 9.70 -1.10 -4.25
CA LEU A 754 9.47 0.14 -3.48
C LEU A 754 10.27 1.32 -4.05
N ALA A 755 11.55 1.09 -4.36
CA ALA A 755 12.43 2.09 -4.96
C ALA A 755 11.92 2.53 -6.34
N GLY A 756 11.57 1.58 -7.21
CA GLY A 756 10.99 1.86 -8.52
C GLY A 756 9.67 2.62 -8.43
N ALA A 757 8.78 2.21 -7.52
CA ALA A 757 7.53 2.92 -7.27
C ALA A 757 7.75 4.34 -6.74
N ALA A 758 8.82 4.59 -5.99
CA ALA A 758 9.22 5.90 -5.52
C ALA A 758 10.03 6.70 -6.55
N GLY A 759 10.39 6.12 -7.70
CA GLY A 759 11.18 6.78 -8.76
C GLY A 759 12.64 7.01 -8.38
N ILE A 760 13.25 6.08 -7.64
CA ILE A 760 14.67 6.14 -7.22
C ILE A 760 15.45 4.95 -7.76
N SER A 761 16.67 5.21 -8.25
CA SER A 761 17.54 4.21 -8.90
C SER A 761 18.67 3.68 -8.01
N SER A 762 18.89 4.26 -6.84
CA SER A 762 19.94 3.84 -5.91
C SER A 762 19.48 3.98 -4.46
N ILE A 763 19.63 2.90 -3.70
CA ILE A 763 19.30 2.90 -2.27
C ILE A 763 20.27 3.80 -1.50
N GLN A 764 21.57 3.62 -1.70
CA GLN A 764 22.60 4.42 -1.03
C GLN A 764 22.48 5.93 -1.33
N ASN A 765 22.29 6.29 -2.60
CA ASN A 765 22.39 7.68 -3.02
C ASN A 765 21.06 8.45 -2.97
N SER A 766 19.93 7.76 -3.00
CA SER A 766 18.63 8.39 -3.17
C SER A 766 17.62 8.10 -2.06
N LEU A 767 17.77 6.97 -1.36
CA LEU A 767 16.87 6.60 -0.26
C LEU A 767 17.46 6.98 1.11
N LEU A 768 18.75 6.72 1.33
CA LEU A 768 19.37 6.86 2.66
C LEU A 768 19.12 8.25 3.29
N GLY A 769 18.36 8.27 4.38
CA GLY A 769 17.98 9.48 5.09
C GLY A 769 17.06 10.45 4.32
N ASN A 770 16.44 9.99 3.25
CA ASN A 770 15.53 10.80 2.42
C ASN A 770 14.09 10.74 2.93
N ARG A 771 13.81 11.50 3.99
CA ARG A 771 12.50 11.54 4.65
C ARG A 771 11.39 12.16 3.80
N GLU A 772 11.73 12.93 2.75
CA GLU A 772 10.75 13.52 1.83
C GLU A 772 10.00 12.46 0.97
N LEU A 773 10.53 11.24 0.88
CA LEU A 773 9.84 10.12 0.23
C LEU A 773 8.69 9.54 1.05
N PHE A 774 8.51 9.99 2.28
CA PHE A 774 7.56 9.41 3.22
C PHE A 774 6.56 10.43 3.74
N ARG A 775 5.39 9.92 4.08
CA ARG A 775 4.30 10.67 4.73
C ARG A 775 3.71 9.83 5.85
N THR A 776 3.24 10.48 6.90
CA THR A 776 2.52 9.81 7.98
C THR A 776 1.01 9.98 7.82
N VAL A 777 0.25 8.96 8.22
CA VAL A 777 -1.22 8.99 8.18
C VAL A 777 -1.75 9.10 9.60
N ASP A 778 -2.21 10.30 9.99
CA ASP A 778 -2.80 10.60 11.30
C ASP A 778 -1.95 10.11 12.50
N LEU A 779 -0.65 10.22 12.40
CA LEU A 779 0.30 9.93 13.48
C LEU A 779 0.39 11.13 14.41
N ASP A 780 0.56 10.87 15.72
CA ASP A 780 0.80 11.89 16.72
C ASP A 780 1.85 12.92 16.25
N PRO A 781 1.52 14.24 16.26
CA PRO A 781 2.42 15.28 15.75
C PRO A 781 3.78 15.35 16.46
N LEU A 782 3.87 14.98 17.76
CA LEU A 782 5.14 14.95 18.48
C LEU A 782 6.04 13.82 17.97
N ILE A 783 5.46 12.64 17.77
CA ILE A 783 6.19 11.51 17.20
C ILE A 783 6.60 11.78 15.76
N ARG A 784 5.68 12.31 14.95
CA ARG A 784 5.97 12.70 13.59
C ARG A 784 7.15 13.70 13.51
N LYS A 785 7.20 14.66 14.46
CA LYS A 785 8.31 15.61 14.56
C LYS A 785 9.64 14.90 14.86
N ARG A 786 9.65 13.92 15.75
CA ARG A 786 10.84 13.09 16.05
C ARG A 786 11.31 12.30 14.81
N LEU A 787 10.39 11.81 14.01
CA LEU A 787 10.70 11.13 12.73
C LEU A 787 11.21 12.09 11.65
N GLY A 788 10.94 13.38 11.75
CA GLY A 788 11.26 14.37 10.71
C GLY A 788 10.49 14.15 9.40
N ILE A 789 9.31 13.51 9.45
CA ILE A 789 8.44 13.22 8.30
C ILE A 789 7.24 14.18 8.32
N LYS A 790 6.75 14.58 7.13
CA LYS A 790 5.53 15.39 7.00
C LYS A 790 4.27 14.53 7.09
N ALA A 791 3.16 15.14 7.52
CA ALA A 791 1.85 14.51 7.46
C ALA A 791 1.39 14.31 6.01
N GLY A 792 0.69 13.22 5.73
CA GLY A 792 0.01 13.00 4.44
C GLY A 792 -1.11 14.02 4.23
N GLY A 793 -1.19 14.58 3.02
CA GLY A 793 -2.13 15.64 2.70
C GLY A 793 -1.71 17.04 3.17
N ALA A 794 -0.59 17.19 3.88
CA ALA A 794 -0.03 18.50 4.21
C ALA A 794 0.74 19.08 3.01
N PRO A 795 0.65 20.40 2.76
CA PRO A 795 1.35 21.09 1.69
C PRO A 795 2.88 21.03 1.79
#